data_37199a71d65d0f58c2c43272c95d29e3
#
_entry.id   37199a71d65d0f58c2c43272c95d29e3
#
_cell.length_a   1.000
_cell.length_b   1.000
_cell.length_c   1.000
_cell.angle_alpha   90.00
_cell.angle_beta   90.00
_cell.angle_gamma   90.00
#
_symmetry.space_group_name_H-M   'P 1'
#
loop_
_entity.id
_entity.type
_entity.pdbx_description
1 polymer ?
#
loop_
_entity_poly.entity_id
_entity_poly.type
_entity_poly.pdbx_seq_one_letter_code
_entity_poly.pdbx_strand_id
1 'polypeptide(L)'
;MATAAQSGSVDFQAAWADLDLPQAVRVVLGAAPLVQAPETRAQLMDWALGRSSGDTDWTLGNRDDHGQYEAVFQAPGVGRIVEAVITKARNGLAINFPDPAMRRRDPDAMVIGDQLPTDKPTYRERFGEDFAAMRQQTLDWLKTQELVAMPFYAGADALGYGSLLIVPRQAAFFAAALADLQGMVPRSQVPANFRVTGGVLFVAPPFRHSHFGGRQVVVHDRQATHQEIFAYNLYPGPSAKKGVYSMLLDKGEHEGWTTNHCAAVAVVTPYENQLILMHEGASGGGKSEMTEHIHRMDDGRLLLGTNVVTHEQRTLNLPEACHLRPIADDMACAHPSYQGGRDEQTANHGRLTIADAENGWFVRVDHIHSYGTAPNLERLCIDPPEPLIFLNHYIVPGGTCLTWEHVEDAPGKLCPNPRVILPRRMLEDILDGPQRVDVRSFGVRCPPTHRDSQLYGILAMLHVLSPALAWLWRLVAPRGHANPSIQAQKSTAMQSEGVGSYWAFATGRRVDQANLLLRQILDTPETRYVLLPNQHIGAWKVGFMAEWIAREYLARRGSAKFAREQVGEAICPLLGYIPNQLRIEGSMIPRVFLAVEEQIQGGMDVYEEGARQWREFFAAELKQFLVPDLDPLGRKIIDACLDGAHQEDYRRLIPHPMFRDDD
;
A
#
# COMPACT_ATOMS: atom_id res chain seq x y z
N MET A 1 1.01 51.13 -26.68
CA MET A 1 0.53 51.10 -25.30
C MET A 1 -0.07 49.72 -25.08
N ALA A 2 0.73 48.82 -24.57
CA ALA A 2 0.29 47.45 -24.21
C ALA A 2 0.05 47.46 -22.72
N THR A 3 -1.17 47.24 -22.31
CA THR A 3 -1.60 47.05 -20.93
C THR A 3 -1.06 45.72 -20.47
N ALA A 4 -0.09 45.76 -19.56
CA ALA A 4 0.35 44.60 -18.81
C ALA A 4 -0.83 44.04 -18.01
N ALA A 5 -1.20 42.81 -18.28
CA ALA A 5 -2.11 42.05 -17.41
C ALA A 5 -1.45 41.89 -16.05
N GLN A 6 -1.96 42.58 -15.05
CA GLN A 6 -1.66 42.32 -13.64
C GLN A 6 -2.13 40.89 -13.34
N SER A 7 -1.17 40.00 -13.11
CA SER A 7 -1.42 38.68 -12.52
C SER A 7 -1.97 38.93 -11.11
N GLY A 8 -3.28 38.76 -10.93
CA GLY A 8 -3.95 39.00 -9.66
C GLY A 8 -3.43 38.03 -8.61
N SER A 9 -2.68 38.54 -7.64
CA SER A 9 -2.62 37.94 -6.31
C SER A 9 -4.04 38.05 -5.74
N VAL A 10 -4.83 37.00 -5.90
CA VAL A 10 -6.13 36.90 -5.22
C VAL A 10 -5.83 37.00 -3.73
N ASP A 11 -6.44 38.00 -3.09
CA ASP A 11 -6.35 38.18 -1.66
C ASP A 11 -6.79 36.87 -0.97
N PHE A 12 -5.80 36.07 -0.53
CA PHE A 12 -6.03 34.76 0.04
C PHE A 12 -6.94 34.83 1.26
N GLN A 13 -6.87 35.93 2.04
CA GLN A 13 -7.71 36.12 3.21
C GLN A 13 -9.21 36.12 2.86
N ALA A 14 -9.61 36.70 1.73
CA ALA A 14 -10.98 36.68 1.30
C ALA A 14 -11.46 35.29 0.82
N ALA A 15 -10.57 34.52 0.21
CA ALA A 15 -10.94 33.28 -0.47
C ALA A 15 -11.10 32.05 0.46
N TRP A 16 -10.46 32.07 1.64
CA TRP A 16 -10.49 30.96 2.62
C TRP A 16 -11.19 31.37 3.93
N ALA A 17 -11.53 32.66 4.10
CA ALA A 17 -12.17 33.18 5.29
C ALA A 17 -13.55 32.55 5.56
N ASP A 18 -14.26 32.16 4.50
CA ASP A 18 -15.60 31.60 4.58
C ASP A 18 -15.61 30.06 4.83
N LEU A 19 -14.46 29.39 4.80
CA LEU A 19 -14.37 27.96 5.03
C LEU A 19 -14.20 27.65 6.53
N ASP A 20 -14.86 26.58 6.98
CA ASP A 20 -14.70 26.05 8.35
C ASP A 20 -13.38 25.27 8.49
N LEU A 21 -12.27 26.02 8.57
CA LEU A 21 -10.93 25.47 8.70
C LEU A 21 -10.50 25.34 10.15
N PRO A 22 -9.67 24.34 10.51
CA PRO A 22 -9.04 24.24 11.84
C PRO A 22 -8.28 25.51 12.21
N GLN A 23 -8.27 25.84 13.52
CA GLN A 23 -7.61 27.06 14.02
C GLN A 23 -6.13 27.14 13.62
N ALA A 24 -5.39 26.04 13.70
CA ALA A 24 -3.98 25.98 13.30
C ALA A 24 -3.79 26.41 11.84
N VAL A 25 -4.68 25.91 10.94
CA VAL A 25 -4.68 26.25 9.51
C VAL A 25 -4.92 27.75 9.33
N ARG A 26 -5.99 28.28 9.92
CA ARG A 26 -6.33 29.73 9.79
C ARG A 26 -5.17 30.62 10.24
N VAL A 27 -4.53 30.27 11.36
CA VAL A 27 -3.40 31.05 11.92
C VAL A 27 -2.18 31.00 11.01
N VAL A 28 -1.85 29.82 10.45
CA VAL A 28 -0.70 29.67 9.54
C VAL A 28 -0.94 30.40 8.23
N LEU A 29 -2.08 30.15 7.59
CA LEU A 29 -2.38 30.73 6.28
C LEU A 29 -2.62 32.26 6.35
N GLY A 30 -3.18 32.76 7.46
CA GLY A 30 -3.40 34.19 7.67
C GLY A 30 -2.13 35.00 7.95
N ALA A 31 -1.03 34.35 8.38
CA ALA A 31 0.24 35.01 8.69
C ALA A 31 1.32 34.80 7.61
N ALA A 32 1.18 33.79 6.75
CA ALA A 32 2.17 33.49 5.72
C ALA A 32 2.29 34.63 4.70
N PRO A 33 3.53 34.96 4.24
CA PRO A 33 3.77 36.09 3.32
C PRO A 33 3.10 35.89 1.94
N LEU A 34 2.94 34.64 1.51
CA LEU A 34 2.23 34.25 0.29
C LEU A 34 1.61 32.88 0.48
N VAL A 35 0.35 32.72 0.07
CA VAL A 35 -0.30 31.42 -0.01
C VAL A 35 -0.89 31.21 -1.40
N GLN A 36 -0.47 30.15 -2.06
CA GLN A 36 -0.97 29.76 -3.36
C GLN A 36 -1.82 28.49 -3.23
N ALA A 37 -2.98 28.49 -3.90
CA ALA A 37 -3.83 27.32 -4.04
C ALA A 37 -3.89 26.92 -5.52
N PRO A 38 -3.67 25.64 -5.87
CA PRO A 38 -3.64 25.21 -7.25
C PRO A 38 -5.03 25.16 -7.87
N GLU A 39 -5.13 25.56 -9.13
CA GLU A 39 -6.32 25.34 -9.97
C GLU A 39 -6.15 24.10 -10.85
N THR A 40 -4.91 23.75 -11.18
CA THR A 40 -4.62 22.60 -12.04
C THR A 40 -3.37 21.85 -11.56
N ARG A 41 -3.30 20.58 -11.92
CA ARG A 41 -2.09 19.76 -11.73
C ARG A 41 -0.88 20.36 -12.46
N ALA A 42 -1.08 20.94 -13.65
CA ALA A 42 0.00 21.56 -14.41
C ALA A 42 0.66 22.71 -13.64
N GLN A 43 -0.12 23.54 -12.92
CA GLN A 43 0.45 24.57 -12.05
C GLN A 43 1.36 23.98 -10.96
N LEU A 44 0.97 22.85 -10.34
CA LEU A 44 1.82 22.17 -9.34
C LEU A 44 3.13 21.68 -9.95
N MET A 45 3.10 21.16 -11.17
CA MET A 45 4.30 20.72 -11.90
C MET A 45 5.23 21.90 -12.23
N ASP A 46 4.66 23.06 -12.64
CA ASP A 46 5.43 24.29 -12.85
C ASP A 46 6.07 24.81 -11.56
N TRP A 47 5.29 24.86 -10.49
CA TRP A 47 5.79 25.29 -9.18
C TRP A 47 6.88 24.35 -8.65
N ALA A 48 6.79 23.05 -8.95
CA ALA A 48 7.81 22.05 -8.59
C ALA A 48 9.19 22.37 -9.23
N LEU A 49 9.20 23.10 -10.37
CA LEU A 49 10.40 23.60 -11.04
C LEU A 49 10.76 25.03 -10.64
N GLY A 50 10.14 25.58 -9.59
CA GLY A 50 10.38 26.96 -9.13
C GLY A 50 9.83 28.04 -10.06
N ARG A 51 8.93 27.71 -10.98
CA ARG A 51 8.40 28.60 -12.03
C ARG A 51 7.06 29.21 -11.64
N SER A 52 6.71 30.29 -12.31
CA SER A 52 5.36 30.84 -12.31
C SER A 52 4.46 30.05 -13.25
N SER A 53 3.14 29.99 -12.96
CA SER A 53 2.20 29.25 -13.79
C SER A 53 2.16 29.76 -15.22
N GLY A 54 2.17 28.85 -16.19
CA GLY A 54 2.11 29.13 -17.61
C GLY A 54 3.47 29.28 -18.33
N ASP A 55 4.57 29.09 -17.58
CA ASP A 55 5.93 29.22 -18.15
C ASP A 55 6.45 27.91 -18.76
N THR A 56 5.79 26.78 -18.47
CA THR A 56 6.26 25.47 -18.90
C THR A 56 5.45 24.94 -20.07
N ASP A 57 6.08 24.77 -21.20
CA ASP A 57 5.55 23.99 -22.31
C ASP A 57 5.85 22.51 -22.06
N TRP A 58 4.80 21.76 -21.71
CA TRP A 58 4.85 20.31 -21.51
C TRP A 58 4.70 19.51 -22.81
N THR A 59 4.56 20.20 -23.96
CA THR A 59 4.53 19.51 -25.26
C THR A 59 5.88 18.85 -25.53
N LEU A 60 5.82 17.59 -25.94
CA LEU A 60 7.00 16.79 -26.25
C LEU A 60 7.87 17.49 -27.30
N GLY A 61 9.05 17.98 -26.93
CA GLY A 61 10.06 18.42 -27.90
C GLY A 61 10.76 19.76 -27.68
N ASN A 62 10.34 20.58 -26.75
CA ASN A 62 11.08 21.85 -26.54
C ASN A 62 12.38 21.55 -25.75
N ARG A 63 13.53 21.64 -26.48
CA ARG A 63 14.87 21.25 -25.95
C ARG A 63 15.55 22.35 -25.12
N ASP A 64 15.02 23.55 -25.08
CA ASP A 64 15.74 24.73 -24.55
C ASP A 64 15.50 24.94 -23.05
N ASP A 65 14.69 24.06 -22.43
CA ASP A 65 14.34 24.17 -21.03
C ASP A 65 15.09 23.12 -20.16
N HIS A 66 16.35 23.40 -19.89
CA HIS A 66 17.21 22.59 -19.01
C HIS A 66 16.82 22.78 -17.53
N GLY A 67 15.52 22.51 -17.18
CA GLY A 67 14.97 22.74 -15.86
C GLY A 67 15.48 21.74 -14.83
N GLN A 68 16.43 22.16 -14.03
CA GLN A 68 16.75 21.51 -12.77
C GLN A 68 16.52 22.51 -11.63
N TYR A 69 15.76 22.09 -10.62
CA TYR A 69 15.42 22.91 -9.46
C TYR A 69 15.83 22.20 -8.17
N GLU A 70 16.46 22.94 -7.24
CA GLU A 70 16.82 22.42 -5.92
C GLU A 70 15.81 22.91 -4.88
N ALA A 71 15.18 22.00 -4.16
CA ALA A 71 14.39 22.32 -2.97
C ALA A 71 15.33 22.60 -1.80
N VAL A 72 15.60 23.89 -1.57
CA VAL A 72 16.61 24.36 -0.60
C VAL A 72 15.94 24.97 0.61
N PHE A 73 16.43 24.63 1.79
CA PHE A 73 15.96 25.16 3.05
C PHE A 73 17.11 25.64 3.92
N GLN A 74 16.84 26.64 4.78
CA GLN A 74 17.72 27.04 5.87
C GLN A 74 17.31 26.34 7.15
N ALA A 75 18.14 25.44 7.66
CA ALA A 75 17.89 24.76 8.91
C ALA A 75 18.63 25.48 10.07
N PRO A 76 17.95 25.86 11.16
CA PRO A 76 18.57 26.52 12.30
C PRO A 76 19.73 25.71 12.85
N GLY A 77 20.90 26.36 13.01
CA GLY A 77 22.12 25.71 13.52
C GLY A 77 22.86 24.79 12.55
N VAL A 78 22.29 24.51 11.36
CA VAL A 78 22.88 23.59 10.35
C VAL A 78 23.28 24.37 9.08
N GLY A 79 22.47 25.35 8.66
CA GLY A 79 22.71 26.14 7.46
C GLY A 79 21.86 25.70 6.24
N ARG A 80 22.39 25.91 5.04
CA ARG A 80 21.73 25.60 3.75
C ARG A 80 21.71 24.08 3.51
N ILE A 81 20.52 23.54 3.23
CA ILE A 81 20.30 22.13 2.94
C ILE A 81 19.54 21.99 1.62
N VAL A 82 20.02 21.11 0.74
CA VAL A 82 19.28 20.66 -0.45
C VAL A 82 18.56 19.37 -0.09
N GLU A 83 17.24 19.46 0.05
CA GLU A 83 16.41 18.29 0.42
C GLU A 83 16.06 17.42 -0.77
N ALA A 84 15.84 18.03 -1.95
CA ALA A 84 15.54 17.32 -3.18
C ALA A 84 16.04 18.08 -4.38
N VAL A 85 16.35 17.34 -5.44
CA VAL A 85 16.67 17.87 -6.78
C VAL A 85 15.57 17.40 -7.73
N ILE A 86 14.88 18.34 -8.34
CA ILE A 86 13.79 18.11 -9.27
C ILE A 86 14.29 18.42 -10.68
N THR A 87 14.24 17.44 -11.56
CA THR A 87 14.71 17.57 -12.96
C THR A 87 13.55 17.39 -13.92
N LYS A 88 13.37 18.35 -14.83
CA LYS A 88 12.39 18.22 -15.91
C LYS A 88 12.85 17.16 -16.91
N ALA A 89 12.02 16.16 -17.11
CA ALA A 89 12.12 15.15 -18.15
C ALA A 89 11.13 15.44 -19.27
N ARG A 90 11.30 14.81 -20.44
CA ARG A 90 10.33 14.89 -21.55
C ARG A 90 8.97 14.29 -21.18
N ASN A 91 8.98 13.27 -20.34
CA ASN A 91 7.82 12.49 -19.89
C ASN A 91 7.41 12.79 -18.45
N GLY A 92 7.98 13.80 -17.79
CA GLY A 92 7.57 14.17 -16.43
C GLY A 92 8.64 14.89 -15.61
N LEU A 93 8.57 14.67 -14.28
CA LEU A 93 9.55 15.15 -13.31
C LEU A 93 10.28 13.98 -12.66
N ALA A 94 11.61 14.03 -12.64
CA ALA A 94 12.44 13.14 -11.84
C ALA A 94 12.82 13.84 -10.53
N ILE A 95 12.44 13.26 -9.39
CA ILE A 95 12.69 13.78 -8.05
C ILE A 95 13.71 12.89 -7.37
N ASN A 96 14.86 13.47 -7.04
CA ASN A 96 15.97 12.77 -6.41
C ASN A 96 16.35 13.42 -5.09
N PHE A 97 16.59 12.58 -4.08
CA PHE A 97 16.99 13.01 -2.76
C PHE A 97 18.51 12.83 -2.61
N PRO A 98 19.28 13.89 -2.32
CA PRO A 98 20.73 13.78 -2.10
C PRO A 98 21.06 12.81 -0.97
N ASP A 99 20.27 12.82 0.12
CA ASP A 99 20.42 11.90 1.24
C ASP A 99 19.80 10.53 0.90
N PRO A 100 20.58 9.43 0.81
CA PRO A 100 20.04 8.09 0.55
C PRO A 100 19.01 7.61 1.57
N ALA A 101 19.04 8.13 2.81
CA ALA A 101 18.03 7.83 3.83
C ALA A 101 16.63 8.34 3.44
N MET A 102 16.55 9.37 2.57
CA MET A 102 15.29 9.90 2.05
C MET A 102 14.76 9.17 0.80
N ARG A 103 15.45 8.14 0.32
CA ARG A 103 15.06 7.41 -0.89
C ARG A 103 14.16 6.21 -0.63
N ARG A 104 13.86 5.91 0.65
CA ARG A 104 13.01 4.80 1.07
C ARG A 104 12.31 5.09 2.38
N ARG A 105 11.25 4.34 2.67
CA ARG A 105 10.52 4.49 3.93
C ARG A 105 11.37 4.01 5.12
N ASP A 106 11.45 4.81 6.18
CA ASP A 106 11.88 4.37 7.50
C ASP A 106 10.64 3.78 8.23
N PRO A 107 10.65 2.50 8.64
CA PRO A 107 9.54 1.90 9.37
C PRO A 107 9.28 2.57 10.72
N ASP A 108 10.31 3.20 11.29
CA ASP A 108 10.24 3.89 12.58
C ASP A 108 9.89 5.40 12.44
N ALA A 109 9.51 5.86 11.24
CA ALA A 109 9.22 7.29 11.00
C ALA A 109 8.01 7.80 11.79
N MET A 110 7.00 6.92 12.02
CA MET A 110 5.74 7.29 12.66
C MET A 110 5.87 7.47 14.17
N VAL A 111 5.28 8.54 14.69
CA VAL A 111 5.22 8.87 16.14
C VAL A 111 3.87 9.50 16.45
N ILE A 112 3.27 9.20 17.61
CA ILE A 112 2.01 9.82 18.06
C ILE A 112 2.30 11.07 18.89
N GLY A 113 1.67 12.19 18.49
CA GLY A 113 1.82 13.49 19.16
C GLY A 113 0.85 13.74 20.29
N ASP A 114 -0.33 13.15 20.23
CA ASP A 114 -1.42 13.32 21.19
C ASP A 114 -1.31 12.39 22.41
N GLN A 115 -2.29 12.49 23.32
CA GLN A 115 -2.38 11.72 24.56
C GLN A 115 -3.50 10.66 24.51
N LEU A 116 -4.13 10.42 23.34
CA LEU A 116 -5.16 9.41 23.22
C LEU A 116 -4.58 7.99 23.30
N PRO A 117 -5.37 6.99 23.71
CA PRO A 117 -4.90 5.62 23.81
C PRO A 117 -4.26 5.13 22.50
N THR A 118 -3.09 4.52 22.62
CA THR A 118 -2.32 4.02 21.48
C THR A 118 -1.36 2.91 21.92
N ASP A 119 -1.06 1.96 21.01
CA ASP A 119 0.04 1.00 21.16
C ASP A 119 1.26 1.42 20.31
N LYS A 120 1.29 2.66 19.85
CA LYS A 120 2.41 3.23 19.08
C LYS A 120 3.35 4.02 19.97
N PRO A 121 4.63 4.16 19.58
CA PRO A 121 5.54 5.07 20.28
C PRO A 121 4.99 6.50 20.24
N THR A 122 4.89 7.12 21.42
CA THR A 122 4.53 8.53 21.54
C THR A 122 5.75 9.42 21.33
N TYR A 123 5.50 10.69 21.01
CA TYR A 123 6.56 11.69 20.87
C TYR A 123 7.35 11.83 22.17
N ARG A 124 6.65 11.82 23.34
CA ARG A 124 7.26 11.88 24.67
C ARG A 124 8.18 10.69 24.95
N GLU A 125 7.76 9.47 24.63
CA GLU A 125 8.59 8.26 24.81
C GLU A 125 9.84 8.28 23.94
N ARG A 126 9.74 8.83 22.73
CA ARG A 126 10.83 8.81 21.76
C ARG A 126 11.82 9.97 21.92
N PHE A 127 11.35 11.17 22.28
CA PHE A 127 12.13 12.40 22.31
C PHE A 127 12.22 13.04 23.70
N GLY A 128 11.52 12.52 24.71
CA GLY A 128 11.62 12.96 26.11
C GLY A 128 10.79 14.20 26.47
N GLU A 129 10.04 14.77 25.52
CA GLU A 129 9.21 15.98 25.70
C GLU A 129 7.85 15.86 25.02
N ASP A 130 6.90 16.71 25.39
CA ASP A 130 5.59 16.75 24.74
C ASP A 130 5.68 17.37 23.35
N PHE A 131 4.88 16.84 22.41
CA PHE A 131 4.83 17.32 21.05
C PHE A 131 4.33 18.77 20.93
N ALA A 132 3.57 19.29 21.90
CA ALA A 132 2.98 20.62 21.85
C ALA A 132 3.99 21.75 21.55
N ALA A 133 5.19 21.69 22.15
CA ALA A 133 6.24 22.67 21.89
C ALA A 133 6.76 22.59 20.44
N MET A 134 7.02 21.38 19.94
CA MET A 134 7.48 21.16 18.57
C MET A 134 6.39 21.52 17.54
N ARG A 135 5.13 21.20 17.85
CA ARG A 135 3.97 21.58 17.03
C ARG A 135 3.92 23.11 16.90
N GLN A 136 4.02 23.85 18.01
CA GLN A 136 4.00 25.31 17.98
C GLN A 136 5.17 25.89 17.18
N GLN A 137 6.39 25.39 17.36
CA GLN A 137 7.56 25.81 16.58
C GLN A 137 7.36 25.57 15.08
N THR A 138 6.78 24.42 14.71
CA THR A 138 6.49 24.09 13.31
C THR A 138 5.47 25.05 12.71
N LEU A 139 4.38 25.35 13.42
CA LEU A 139 3.37 26.30 12.96
C LEU A 139 3.95 27.72 12.84
N ASP A 140 4.79 28.14 13.81
CA ASP A 140 5.43 29.45 13.79
C ASP A 140 6.43 29.59 12.63
N TRP A 141 7.16 28.53 12.30
CA TRP A 141 8.02 28.51 11.14
C TRP A 141 7.22 28.58 9.82
N LEU A 142 6.13 27.81 9.69
CA LEU A 142 5.28 27.83 8.50
C LEU A 142 4.68 29.21 8.24
N LYS A 143 4.36 30.00 9.27
CA LYS A 143 3.89 31.39 9.14
C LYS A 143 4.89 32.32 8.43
N THR A 144 6.16 31.95 8.41
CA THR A 144 7.24 32.74 7.76
C THR A 144 7.56 32.30 6.35
N GLN A 145 6.89 31.26 5.84
CA GLN A 145 7.17 30.67 4.53
C GLN A 145 6.15 31.10 3.48
N GLU A 146 6.57 31.18 2.22
CA GLU A 146 5.65 31.11 1.09
C GLU A 146 5.08 29.69 1.03
N LEU A 147 3.77 29.54 0.96
CA LEU A 147 3.09 28.26 1.10
C LEU A 147 2.27 27.90 -0.13
N VAL A 148 2.19 26.60 -0.40
CA VAL A 148 1.15 25.98 -1.20
C VAL A 148 0.13 25.35 -0.24
N ALA A 149 -1.15 25.73 -0.38
CA ALA A 149 -2.28 25.14 0.34
C ALA A 149 -3.16 24.41 -0.66
N MET A 150 -3.24 23.08 -0.56
CA MET A 150 -3.94 22.24 -1.53
C MET A 150 -5.04 21.42 -0.84
N PRO A 151 -6.33 21.72 -1.13
CA PRO A 151 -7.45 20.89 -0.69
C PRO A 151 -7.50 19.58 -1.46
N PHE A 152 -7.89 18.50 -0.76
CA PHE A 152 -8.14 17.19 -1.37
C PHE A 152 -9.14 16.41 -0.50
N TYR A 153 -9.62 15.26 -0.99
CA TYR A 153 -10.38 14.33 -0.17
C TYR A 153 -9.50 13.12 0.15
N ALA A 154 -9.41 12.75 1.43
CA ALA A 154 -8.76 11.51 1.84
C ALA A 154 -9.63 10.32 1.42
N GLY A 155 -9.07 9.38 0.69
CA GLY A 155 -9.82 8.30 0.05
C GLY A 155 -10.60 8.77 -1.17
N ALA A 156 -11.69 8.06 -1.51
CA ALA A 156 -12.54 8.45 -2.62
C ALA A 156 -13.31 9.74 -2.32
N ASP A 157 -13.46 10.62 -3.32
CA ASP A 157 -14.18 11.90 -3.20
C ASP A 157 -15.60 11.72 -2.62
N ALA A 158 -16.26 10.63 -2.98
CA ALA A 158 -17.60 10.29 -2.51
C ALA A 158 -17.70 10.09 -0.98
N LEU A 159 -16.59 9.84 -0.29
CA LEU A 159 -16.57 9.71 1.18
C LEU A 159 -16.62 11.08 1.88
N GLY A 160 -16.19 12.14 1.21
CA GLY A 160 -16.29 13.51 1.69
C GLY A 160 -15.33 13.87 2.83
N TYR A 161 -14.26 13.10 3.08
CA TYR A 161 -13.26 13.41 4.10
C TYR A 161 -12.32 14.53 3.63
N GLY A 162 -12.84 15.77 3.63
CA GLY A 162 -12.07 16.94 3.26
C GLY A 162 -10.77 17.03 4.05
N SER A 163 -9.70 17.30 3.35
CA SER A 163 -8.32 17.32 3.87
C SER A 163 -7.54 18.46 3.24
N LEU A 164 -6.44 18.87 3.88
CA LEU A 164 -5.64 19.99 3.41
C LEU A 164 -4.15 19.66 3.53
N LEU A 165 -3.39 19.92 2.46
CA LEU A 165 -1.94 19.97 2.49
C LEU A 165 -1.47 21.42 2.67
N ILE A 166 -0.52 21.65 3.58
CA ILE A 166 0.21 22.91 3.74
C ILE A 166 1.69 22.61 3.63
N VAL A 167 2.31 23.10 2.56
CA VAL A 167 3.72 22.83 2.24
C VAL A 167 4.43 24.08 1.77
N PRO A 168 5.72 24.31 2.11
CA PRO A 168 6.51 25.41 1.58
C PRO A 168 6.57 25.34 0.05
N ARG A 169 6.53 26.50 -0.59
CA ARG A 169 6.55 26.60 -2.05
C ARG A 169 7.79 25.94 -2.68
N GLN A 170 8.95 25.97 -2.01
CA GLN A 170 10.16 25.28 -2.44
C GLN A 170 10.00 23.77 -2.58
N ALA A 171 9.00 23.20 -1.92
CA ALA A 171 8.65 21.78 -2.01
C ALA A 171 7.33 21.53 -2.73
N ALA A 172 6.94 22.36 -3.70
CA ALA A 172 5.71 22.20 -4.47
C ALA A 172 5.62 20.84 -5.20
N PHE A 173 6.76 20.20 -5.50
CA PHE A 173 6.78 18.82 -6.03
C PHE A 173 6.10 17.82 -5.10
N PHE A 174 6.12 18.06 -3.79
CA PHE A 174 5.43 17.22 -2.83
C PHE A 174 3.90 17.36 -2.97
N ALA A 175 3.41 18.59 -3.23
CA ALA A 175 2.01 18.81 -3.53
C ALA A 175 1.60 18.14 -4.86
N ALA A 176 2.45 18.19 -5.89
CA ALA A 176 2.22 17.49 -7.14
C ALA A 176 2.14 15.97 -6.94
N ALA A 177 3.04 15.40 -6.14
CA ALA A 177 3.03 13.99 -5.79
C ALA A 177 1.76 13.58 -5.01
N LEU A 178 1.32 14.41 -4.05
CA LEU A 178 0.08 14.17 -3.33
C LEU A 178 -1.15 14.27 -4.24
N ALA A 179 -1.18 15.26 -5.15
CA ALA A 179 -2.27 15.42 -6.11
C ALA A 179 -2.41 14.20 -7.04
N ASP A 180 -1.29 13.60 -7.45
CA ASP A 180 -1.33 12.37 -8.24
C ASP A 180 -1.78 11.15 -7.43
N LEU A 181 -1.38 11.07 -6.15
CA LEU A 181 -1.71 9.94 -5.28
C LEU A 181 -3.14 10.00 -4.72
N GLN A 182 -3.62 11.19 -4.35
CA GLN A 182 -4.88 11.35 -3.61
C GLN A 182 -5.92 12.23 -4.33
N GLY A 183 -5.52 12.84 -5.44
CA GLY A 183 -6.32 13.88 -6.08
C GLY A 183 -6.08 15.26 -5.48
N MET A 184 -6.71 16.26 -6.08
CA MET A 184 -6.78 17.63 -5.59
C MET A 184 -8.15 18.23 -5.89
N VAL A 185 -8.60 19.15 -5.05
CA VAL A 185 -9.75 19.98 -5.36
C VAL A 185 -9.24 21.33 -5.87
N PRO A 186 -9.49 21.68 -7.16
CA PRO A 186 -9.14 23.00 -7.68
C PRO A 186 -9.71 24.10 -6.78
N ARG A 187 -8.94 25.17 -6.57
CA ARG A 187 -9.34 26.24 -5.66
C ARG A 187 -10.72 26.81 -5.98
N SER A 188 -10.99 27.03 -7.27
CA SER A 188 -12.29 27.54 -7.74
C SER A 188 -13.46 26.56 -7.57
N GLN A 189 -13.17 25.27 -7.32
CA GLN A 189 -14.15 24.21 -7.16
C GLN A 189 -14.34 23.77 -5.70
N VAL A 190 -13.63 24.38 -4.73
CA VAL A 190 -13.81 24.08 -3.32
C VAL A 190 -15.23 24.48 -2.92
N PRO A 191 -16.08 23.53 -2.50
CA PRO A 191 -17.46 23.85 -2.16
C PRO A 191 -17.54 24.69 -0.87
N ALA A 192 -18.53 25.59 -0.78
CA ALA A 192 -18.70 26.49 0.37
C ALA A 192 -18.89 25.72 1.71
N ASN A 193 -19.36 24.48 1.64
CA ASN A 193 -19.51 23.60 2.80
C ASN A 193 -18.30 22.67 3.02
N PHE A 194 -17.18 22.91 2.35
CA PHE A 194 -15.95 22.14 2.56
C PHE A 194 -15.52 22.25 4.02
N ARG A 195 -15.26 21.10 4.63
CA ARG A 195 -14.76 20.99 6.00
C ARG A 195 -13.59 20.04 6.05
N VAL A 196 -12.64 20.35 6.90
CA VAL A 196 -11.51 19.47 7.18
C VAL A 196 -11.96 18.43 8.22
N THR A 197 -12.37 17.27 7.73
CA THR A 197 -12.81 16.13 8.53
C THR A 197 -11.85 14.94 8.43
N GLY A 198 -11.07 14.81 7.35
CA GLY A 198 -10.00 13.84 7.20
C GLY A 198 -8.76 14.27 7.97
N GLY A 199 -8.04 15.27 7.48
CA GLY A 199 -6.88 15.78 8.19
C GLY A 199 -6.16 16.95 7.52
N VAL A 200 -5.13 17.42 8.22
CA VAL A 200 -4.21 18.44 7.70
C VAL A 200 -2.80 17.87 7.68
N LEU A 201 -2.13 17.96 6.55
CA LEU A 201 -0.74 17.57 6.40
C LEU A 201 0.13 18.83 6.37
N PHE A 202 0.91 19.07 7.44
CA PHE A 202 1.89 20.14 7.58
C PHE A 202 3.28 19.61 7.23
N VAL A 203 4.01 20.28 6.31
CA VAL A 203 5.31 19.83 5.85
C VAL A 203 6.40 20.85 6.22
N ALA A 204 7.37 20.44 7.04
CA ALA A 204 8.40 21.33 7.58
C ALA A 204 9.79 20.66 7.58
N PRO A 205 10.43 20.48 6.41
CA PRO A 205 11.64 19.66 6.23
C PRO A 205 12.87 20.13 7.02
N PRO A 206 13.12 21.42 7.28
CA PRO A 206 14.32 21.84 8.02
C PRO A 206 14.44 21.23 9.41
N PHE A 207 13.32 20.95 10.06
CA PHE A 207 13.30 20.37 11.41
C PHE A 207 13.86 18.94 11.45
N ARG A 208 13.88 18.22 10.33
CA ARG A 208 14.56 16.93 10.20
C ARG A 208 16.01 17.02 10.68
N HIS A 209 16.69 18.09 10.32
CA HIS A 209 18.11 18.30 10.63
C HIS A 209 18.34 18.90 12.01
N SER A 210 17.56 19.90 12.38
CA SER A 210 17.75 20.62 13.65
C SER A 210 17.23 19.87 14.88
N HIS A 211 16.23 18.99 14.72
CA HIS A 211 15.58 18.29 15.84
C HIS A 211 15.70 16.76 15.78
N PHE A 212 15.81 16.18 14.61
CA PHE A 212 15.70 14.71 14.45
C PHE A 212 16.97 14.05 13.90
N GLY A 213 18.10 14.75 13.87
CA GLY A 213 19.40 14.21 13.45
C GLY A 213 19.41 13.64 12.04
N GLY A 214 18.66 14.24 11.11
CA GLY A 214 18.54 13.82 9.72
C GLY A 214 17.58 12.64 9.47
N ARG A 215 16.91 12.11 10.50
CA ARG A 215 15.97 10.98 10.36
C ARG A 215 14.61 11.40 9.81
N GLN A 216 13.92 10.49 9.16
CA GLN A 216 12.52 10.67 8.81
C GLN A 216 11.66 10.65 10.08
N VAL A 217 10.85 11.68 10.29
CA VAL A 217 9.86 11.72 11.36
C VAL A 217 8.55 12.23 10.80
N VAL A 218 7.47 11.53 11.11
CA VAL A 218 6.09 11.92 10.79
C VAL A 218 5.30 11.80 12.09
N VAL A 219 4.87 12.93 12.64
CA VAL A 219 4.08 12.96 13.87
C VAL A 219 2.61 13.01 13.51
N HIS A 220 1.85 12.09 14.07
CA HIS A 220 0.40 12.01 13.95
C HIS A 220 -0.23 12.52 15.24
N ASP A 221 -1.01 13.58 15.14
CA ASP A 221 -1.64 14.26 16.27
C ASP A 221 -3.16 14.26 16.04
N ARG A 222 -3.86 13.35 16.72
CA ARG A 222 -5.30 13.14 16.57
C ARG A 222 -6.06 14.24 17.30
N GLN A 223 -6.86 14.99 16.58
CA GLN A 223 -7.74 16.02 17.10
C GLN A 223 -9.18 15.49 17.19
N ALA A 224 -10.07 16.20 17.86
CA ALA A 224 -11.45 15.78 18.06
C ALA A 224 -12.25 15.54 16.75
N THR A 225 -11.91 16.23 15.66
CA THR A 225 -12.65 16.18 14.40
C THR A 225 -11.83 15.74 13.19
N HIS A 226 -10.51 15.79 13.28
CA HIS A 226 -9.57 15.53 12.17
C HIS A 226 -8.23 15.09 12.73
N GLN A 227 -7.32 14.65 11.85
CA GLN A 227 -5.95 14.34 12.21
C GLN A 227 -5.00 15.44 11.70
N GLU A 228 -4.06 15.90 12.53
CA GLU A 228 -2.94 16.70 12.08
C GLU A 228 -1.72 15.80 11.88
N ILE A 229 -1.09 15.89 10.71
CA ILE A 229 0.12 15.14 10.39
C ILE A 229 1.26 16.10 10.11
N PHE A 230 2.33 16.00 10.88
CA PHE A 230 3.52 16.84 10.72
C PHE A 230 4.64 16.02 10.08
N ALA A 231 4.92 16.28 8.81
CA ALA A 231 5.98 15.63 8.05
C ALA A 231 7.25 16.47 8.08
N TYR A 232 8.30 15.92 8.65
CA TYR A 232 9.62 16.52 8.70
C TYR A 232 10.56 15.97 7.63
N ASN A 233 10.00 15.44 6.55
CA ASN A 233 10.72 14.92 5.39
C ASN A 233 9.93 15.18 4.11
N LEU A 234 10.61 15.12 2.96
CA LEU A 234 10.01 15.36 1.66
C LEU A 234 9.82 14.10 0.80
N TYR A 235 10.22 12.91 1.30
CA TYR A 235 9.87 11.68 0.62
C TYR A 235 8.37 11.41 0.78
N PRO A 236 7.58 11.34 -0.32
CA PRO A 236 6.12 11.36 -0.22
C PRO A 236 5.53 10.07 0.37
N GLY A 237 6.28 8.97 0.37
CA GLY A 237 5.79 7.67 0.84
C GLY A 237 5.25 7.67 2.28
N PRO A 238 6.01 8.11 3.31
CA PRO A 238 5.57 8.06 4.71
C PRO A 238 4.44 9.03 5.06
N SER A 239 4.33 10.14 4.35
CA SER A 239 3.43 11.25 4.69
C SER A 239 2.32 11.45 3.66
N ALA A 240 2.62 11.74 2.39
CA ALA A 240 1.61 11.97 1.36
C ALA A 240 0.78 10.71 1.06
N LYS A 241 1.40 9.54 1.07
CA LYS A 241 0.70 8.27 0.85
C LYS A 241 0.23 7.67 2.18
N LYS A 242 1.16 7.30 3.06
CA LYS A 242 0.83 6.55 4.28
C LYS A 242 0.26 7.41 5.39
N GLY A 243 0.50 8.74 5.37
CA GLY A 243 -0.19 9.69 6.25
C GLY A 243 -1.68 9.77 5.93
N VAL A 244 -2.05 9.85 4.65
CA VAL A 244 -3.48 9.80 4.25
C VAL A 244 -4.10 8.45 4.60
N TYR A 245 -3.37 7.36 4.43
CA TYR A 245 -3.81 6.05 4.91
C TYR A 245 -4.10 6.06 6.42
N SER A 246 -3.24 6.69 7.22
CA SER A 246 -3.46 6.87 8.66
C SER A 246 -4.73 7.66 8.96
N MET A 247 -5.02 8.73 8.21
CA MET A 247 -6.28 9.48 8.35
C MET A 247 -7.50 8.58 8.13
N LEU A 248 -7.46 7.72 7.11
CA LEU A 248 -8.56 6.80 6.80
C LEU A 248 -8.70 5.68 7.85
N LEU A 249 -7.59 5.18 8.38
CA LEU A 249 -7.61 4.18 9.47
C LEU A 249 -8.18 4.77 10.75
N ASP A 250 -7.81 6.01 11.10
CA ASP A 250 -8.33 6.72 12.26
C ASP A 250 -9.84 6.98 12.11
N LYS A 251 -10.29 7.42 10.93
CA LYS A 251 -11.72 7.56 10.63
C LYS A 251 -12.46 6.24 10.75
N GLY A 252 -11.92 5.19 10.15
CA GLY A 252 -12.53 3.87 10.21
C GLY A 252 -12.61 3.31 11.63
N GLU A 253 -11.61 3.57 12.49
CA GLU A 253 -11.64 3.19 13.90
C GLU A 253 -12.81 3.86 14.64
N HIS A 254 -13.03 5.16 14.40
CA HIS A 254 -14.14 5.92 15.02
C HIS A 254 -15.52 5.56 14.46
N GLU A 255 -15.60 5.27 13.17
CA GLU A 255 -16.86 5.05 12.46
C GLU A 255 -17.22 3.56 12.27
N GLY A 256 -16.32 2.64 12.67
CA GLY A 256 -16.57 1.19 12.66
C GLY A 256 -16.32 0.52 11.30
N TRP A 257 -15.37 0.99 10.49
CA TRP A 257 -15.01 0.40 9.20
C TRP A 257 -13.48 0.33 9.01
N THR A 258 -13.01 -0.29 7.93
CA THR A 258 -11.57 -0.49 7.70
C THR A 258 -11.13 0.01 6.33
N THR A 259 -9.89 0.55 6.26
CA THR A 259 -9.12 0.67 5.02
C THR A 259 -8.13 -0.48 4.96
N ASN A 260 -8.29 -1.36 3.98
CA ASN A 260 -7.51 -2.59 3.87
C ASN A 260 -6.19 -2.33 3.14
N HIS A 261 -5.13 -3.02 3.55
CA HIS A 261 -3.81 -3.00 2.89
C HIS A 261 -3.76 -4.12 1.85
N CYS A 262 -4.20 -3.82 0.65
CA CYS A 262 -4.45 -4.82 -0.39
C CYS A 262 -4.29 -4.26 -1.80
N ALA A 263 -4.06 -5.15 -2.77
CA ALA A 263 -4.41 -4.92 -4.16
C ALA A 263 -5.70 -5.67 -4.51
N ALA A 264 -6.46 -5.18 -5.46
CA ALA A 264 -7.68 -5.82 -5.90
C ALA A 264 -7.79 -5.82 -7.43
N VAL A 265 -8.30 -6.93 -7.98
CA VAL A 265 -8.41 -7.16 -9.42
C VAL A 265 -9.66 -7.97 -9.74
N ALA A 266 -10.38 -7.57 -10.78
CA ALA A 266 -11.38 -8.41 -11.40
C ALA A 266 -10.71 -9.31 -12.45
N VAL A 267 -10.87 -10.60 -12.28
CA VAL A 267 -10.28 -11.65 -13.10
C VAL A 267 -11.38 -12.21 -14.00
N VAL A 268 -11.30 -11.92 -15.29
CA VAL A 268 -12.29 -12.33 -16.28
C VAL A 268 -11.75 -13.53 -17.06
N THR A 269 -12.42 -14.66 -16.95
CA THR A 269 -12.03 -15.88 -17.67
C THR A 269 -12.27 -15.75 -19.17
N PRO A 270 -11.63 -16.59 -20.03
CA PRO A 270 -11.95 -16.64 -21.47
C PRO A 270 -13.43 -16.94 -21.79
N TYR A 271 -14.20 -17.39 -20.79
CA TYR A 271 -15.65 -17.67 -20.90
C TYR A 271 -16.50 -16.55 -20.31
N GLU A 272 -15.91 -15.35 -20.09
CA GLU A 272 -16.56 -14.14 -19.57
C GLU A 272 -17.09 -14.24 -18.12
N ASN A 273 -16.74 -15.30 -17.38
CA ASN A 273 -17.01 -15.32 -15.94
C ASN A 273 -16.04 -14.40 -15.22
N GLN A 274 -16.56 -13.60 -14.30
CA GLN A 274 -15.77 -12.67 -13.50
C GLN A 274 -15.67 -13.13 -12.04
N LEU A 275 -14.48 -13.00 -11.48
CA LEU A 275 -14.20 -13.15 -10.05
C LEU A 275 -13.40 -11.95 -9.56
N ILE A 276 -13.83 -11.34 -8.47
CA ILE A 276 -13.07 -10.24 -7.83
C ILE A 276 -12.24 -10.81 -6.69
N LEU A 277 -10.92 -10.66 -6.86
CA LEU A 277 -9.92 -11.10 -5.90
C LEU A 277 -9.27 -9.89 -5.24
N MET A 278 -9.27 -9.89 -3.91
CA MET A 278 -8.57 -8.91 -3.07
C MET A 278 -7.39 -9.61 -2.42
N HIS A 279 -6.17 -9.15 -2.73
CA HIS A 279 -4.94 -9.74 -2.22
C HIS A 279 -4.34 -8.86 -1.13
N GLU A 280 -4.33 -9.40 0.09
CA GLU A 280 -3.77 -8.75 1.28
C GLU A 280 -2.42 -9.36 1.64
N GLY A 281 -1.68 -8.72 2.48
CA GLY A 281 -0.43 -9.25 3.02
C GLY A 281 0.56 -8.16 3.35
N ALA A 282 1.60 -8.58 4.04
CA ALA A 282 2.72 -7.75 4.42
C ALA A 282 3.54 -7.29 3.20
N SER A 283 4.49 -6.39 3.41
CA SER A 283 5.42 -5.95 2.37
C SER A 283 6.15 -7.12 1.70
N GLY A 284 6.04 -7.23 0.39
CA GLY A 284 6.59 -8.35 -0.40
C GLY A 284 5.67 -9.57 -0.50
N GLY A 285 4.42 -9.46 -0.01
CA GLY A 285 3.39 -10.49 -0.13
C GLY A 285 2.70 -10.57 -1.49
N GLY A 286 3.21 -9.92 -2.54
CA GLY A 286 2.68 -10.06 -3.92
C GLY A 286 1.46 -9.19 -4.25
N LYS A 287 1.17 -8.15 -3.46
CA LYS A 287 -0.05 -7.33 -3.68
C LYS A 287 -0.11 -6.71 -5.07
N SER A 288 0.86 -5.90 -5.45
CA SER A 288 0.89 -5.26 -6.77
C SER A 288 1.04 -6.28 -7.89
N GLU A 289 1.85 -7.32 -7.66
CA GLU A 289 2.09 -8.40 -8.62
C GLU A 289 0.81 -9.22 -8.91
N MET A 290 -0.18 -9.23 -8.00
CA MET A 290 -1.47 -9.86 -8.24
C MET A 290 -2.27 -9.19 -9.38
N THR A 291 -2.02 -7.92 -9.67
CA THR A 291 -2.64 -7.18 -10.78
C THR A 291 -1.88 -7.29 -12.09
N GLU A 292 -0.70 -7.92 -12.10
CA GLU A 292 0.13 -8.10 -13.29
C GLU A 292 -0.31 -9.29 -14.15
N HIS A 293 -0.03 -9.21 -15.45
CA HIS A 293 -0.23 -10.34 -16.35
C HIS A 293 0.74 -11.48 -16.04
N ILE A 294 0.29 -12.72 -16.24
CA ILE A 294 1.12 -13.89 -16.05
C ILE A 294 2.27 -13.93 -17.06
N HIS A 295 3.50 -14.09 -16.56
CA HIS A 295 4.69 -14.11 -17.40
C HIS A 295 4.83 -15.46 -18.12
N ARG A 296 5.22 -15.41 -19.40
CA ARG A 296 5.42 -16.58 -20.27
C ARG A 296 6.87 -16.70 -20.68
N MET A 297 7.26 -17.95 -20.93
CA MET A 297 8.52 -18.27 -21.62
C MET A 297 8.41 -17.92 -23.12
N ASP A 298 9.54 -17.88 -23.83
CA ASP A 298 9.60 -17.58 -25.27
C ASP A 298 8.76 -18.54 -26.13
N ASP A 299 8.55 -19.78 -25.66
CA ASP A 299 7.70 -20.78 -26.31
C ASP A 299 6.22 -20.71 -25.92
N GLY A 300 5.82 -19.69 -25.14
CA GLY A 300 4.45 -19.43 -24.69
C GLY A 300 4.01 -20.23 -23.47
N ARG A 301 4.80 -21.21 -23.00
CA ARG A 301 4.50 -21.95 -21.77
C ARG A 301 4.74 -21.12 -20.52
N LEU A 302 4.17 -21.54 -19.40
CA LEU A 302 4.42 -20.96 -18.09
C LEU A 302 5.48 -21.78 -17.36
N LEU A 303 6.51 -21.13 -16.83
CA LEU A 303 7.48 -21.76 -15.92
C LEU A 303 6.90 -21.76 -14.52
N LEU A 304 6.35 -22.88 -14.06
CA LEU A 304 5.78 -23.01 -12.71
C LEU A 304 6.83 -22.86 -11.61
N GLY A 305 8.03 -23.40 -11.85
CA GLY A 305 9.14 -23.26 -10.93
C GLY A 305 10.37 -24.05 -11.36
N THR A 306 11.50 -23.67 -10.75
CA THR A 306 12.80 -24.36 -10.90
C THR A 306 13.25 -24.86 -9.53
N ASN A 307 13.55 -26.16 -9.43
CA ASN A 307 14.10 -26.75 -8.21
C ASN A 307 15.52 -26.22 -7.97
N VAL A 308 15.77 -25.61 -6.82
CA VAL A 308 17.07 -24.98 -6.51
C VAL A 308 18.20 -25.99 -6.23
N VAL A 309 17.86 -27.28 -6.04
CA VAL A 309 18.83 -28.35 -5.77
C VAL A 309 19.13 -29.17 -7.03
N THR A 310 18.08 -29.60 -7.74
CA THR A 310 18.21 -30.48 -8.91
C THR A 310 18.27 -29.73 -10.24
N HIS A 311 17.94 -28.44 -10.25
CA HIS A 311 17.77 -27.59 -11.44
C HIS A 311 16.66 -28.06 -12.39
N GLU A 312 15.80 -28.98 -11.95
CA GLU A 312 14.63 -29.41 -12.69
C GLU A 312 13.64 -28.24 -12.86
N GLN A 313 13.05 -28.14 -14.05
CA GLN A 313 12.00 -27.16 -14.34
C GLN A 313 10.64 -27.84 -14.52
N ARG A 314 9.60 -27.22 -13.98
CA ARG A 314 8.21 -27.62 -14.23
C ARG A 314 7.49 -26.51 -15.00
N THR A 315 6.86 -26.88 -16.08
CA THR A 315 6.14 -25.95 -16.95
C THR A 315 4.68 -26.36 -17.08
N LEU A 316 3.84 -25.41 -17.43
CA LEU A 316 2.42 -25.60 -17.69
C LEU A 316 2.08 -25.00 -19.07
N ASN A 317 1.24 -25.68 -19.83
CA ASN A 317 0.61 -25.09 -20.99
C ASN A 317 -0.74 -24.49 -20.60
N LEU A 318 -0.86 -23.17 -20.71
CA LEU A 318 -2.10 -22.43 -20.53
C LEU A 318 -2.26 -21.53 -21.76
N PRO A 319 -3.02 -21.98 -22.78
CA PRO A 319 -3.13 -21.26 -24.05
C PRO A 319 -3.65 -19.83 -23.85
N GLU A 320 -4.67 -19.67 -23.03
CA GLU A 320 -5.31 -18.38 -22.78
C GLU A 320 -5.41 -18.11 -21.27
N ALA A 321 -4.83 -17.00 -20.84
CA ALA A 321 -4.93 -16.51 -19.47
C ALA A 321 -6.20 -15.66 -19.30
N CYS A 322 -6.63 -15.49 -18.06
CA CYS A 322 -7.69 -14.56 -17.72
C CYS A 322 -7.30 -13.12 -18.08
N HIS A 323 -8.27 -12.32 -18.51
CA HIS A 323 -8.13 -10.88 -18.63
C HIS A 323 -8.24 -10.24 -17.25
N LEU A 324 -7.42 -9.23 -17.01
CA LEU A 324 -7.34 -8.56 -15.70
C LEU A 324 -7.86 -7.14 -15.82
N ARG A 325 -8.74 -6.77 -14.90
CA ARG A 325 -9.24 -5.41 -14.75
C ARG A 325 -8.84 -4.91 -13.34
N PRO A 326 -7.87 -4.02 -13.23
CA PRO A 326 -7.43 -3.50 -11.94
C PRO A 326 -8.53 -2.75 -11.20
N ILE A 327 -8.52 -2.80 -9.86
CA ILE A 327 -9.49 -2.11 -9.00
C ILE A 327 -8.76 -1.18 -8.04
N ALA A 328 -7.79 -1.69 -7.28
CA ALA A 328 -7.03 -0.96 -6.29
C ALA A 328 -5.62 -1.51 -6.16
N ASP A 329 -4.66 -0.66 -5.81
CA ASP A 329 -3.30 -1.05 -5.42
C ASP A 329 -2.91 -0.38 -4.11
N ASP A 330 -2.61 -1.18 -3.09
CA ASP A 330 -2.12 -0.83 -1.75
C ASP A 330 -3.19 -0.37 -0.74
N MET A 331 -4.23 0.39 -1.10
CA MET A 331 -5.26 0.83 -0.16
C MET A 331 -6.67 0.72 -0.75
N ALA A 332 -7.59 0.05 -0.03
CA ALA A 332 -8.99 0.00 -0.42
C ALA A 332 -9.92 0.20 0.78
N CYS A 333 -10.85 1.16 0.68
CA CYS A 333 -11.84 1.45 1.69
C CYS A 333 -12.98 0.43 1.66
N ALA A 334 -13.34 -0.12 2.83
CA ALA A 334 -14.55 -0.92 3.03
C ALA A 334 -15.60 -0.10 3.81
N HIS A 335 -15.93 1.08 3.29
CA HIS A 335 -16.82 2.02 3.97
C HIS A 335 -18.27 1.48 4.05
N PRO A 336 -19.03 1.75 5.13
CA PRO A 336 -20.40 1.27 5.31
C PRO A 336 -21.36 1.63 4.17
N SER A 337 -21.18 2.79 3.54
CA SER A 337 -22.00 3.20 2.39
C SER A 337 -21.89 2.26 1.18
N TYR A 338 -20.87 1.45 1.12
CA TYR A 338 -20.64 0.46 0.06
C TYR A 338 -21.24 -0.91 0.41
N GLN A 339 -21.51 -1.20 1.69
CA GLN A 339 -21.88 -2.54 2.16
C GLN A 339 -23.38 -2.85 2.00
N GLY A 340 -24.22 -1.88 1.74
CA GLY A 340 -25.65 -2.07 1.62
C GLY A 340 -26.18 -1.66 0.25
N GLY A 341 -26.67 -2.61 -0.55
CA GLY A 341 -27.42 -2.31 -1.76
C GLY A 341 -28.91 -2.07 -1.47
N ARG A 342 -29.55 -1.18 -2.24
CA ARG A 342 -30.99 -0.94 -2.15
C ARG A 342 -31.83 -1.92 -2.95
N ASP A 343 -31.19 -2.67 -3.84
CA ASP A 343 -31.81 -3.69 -4.69
C ASP A 343 -30.92 -4.95 -4.78
N GLU A 344 -31.46 -6.03 -5.34
CA GLU A 344 -30.73 -7.30 -5.49
C GLU A 344 -29.46 -7.19 -6.34
N GLN A 345 -29.37 -6.22 -7.25
CA GLN A 345 -28.19 -6.07 -8.12
C GLN A 345 -27.05 -5.37 -7.42
N THR A 346 -27.35 -4.47 -6.49
CA THR A 346 -26.36 -3.69 -5.73
C THR A 346 -26.09 -4.25 -4.33
N ALA A 347 -26.90 -5.18 -3.83
CA ALA A 347 -26.69 -5.85 -2.55
C ALA A 347 -25.36 -6.59 -2.51
N ASN A 348 -24.65 -6.52 -1.38
CA ASN A 348 -23.36 -7.20 -1.20
C ASN A 348 -23.47 -8.73 -1.07
N HIS A 349 -24.67 -9.27 -0.90
CA HIS A 349 -24.93 -10.70 -0.71
C HIS A 349 -24.04 -11.37 0.34
N GLY A 350 -23.74 -10.68 1.45
CA GLY A 350 -22.85 -11.17 2.50
C GLY A 350 -21.36 -11.19 2.12
N ARG A 351 -20.95 -10.44 1.10
CA ARG A 351 -19.56 -10.26 0.67
C ARG A 351 -19.06 -8.86 0.94
N LEU A 352 -17.77 -8.75 1.17
CA LEU A 352 -17.11 -7.47 1.35
C LEU A 352 -17.18 -6.64 0.07
N THR A 353 -17.54 -5.36 0.20
CA THR A 353 -17.49 -4.40 -0.91
C THR A 353 -16.43 -3.35 -0.62
N ILE A 354 -15.54 -3.09 -1.57
CA ILE A 354 -14.42 -2.16 -1.45
C ILE A 354 -14.39 -1.19 -2.61
N ALA A 355 -13.80 -0.01 -2.39
CA ALA A 355 -13.40 0.91 -3.45
C ALA A 355 -11.95 1.33 -3.24
N ASP A 356 -11.24 1.67 -4.33
CA ASP A 356 -9.90 2.23 -4.24
C ASP A 356 -9.91 3.48 -3.37
N ALA A 357 -8.91 3.61 -2.50
CA ALA A 357 -8.72 4.75 -1.63
C ALA A 357 -7.71 5.76 -2.19
N GLU A 358 -7.17 5.52 -3.38
CA GLU A 358 -6.14 6.34 -4.02
C GLU A 358 -6.53 6.76 -5.43
N ASN A 359 -6.06 7.96 -5.85
CA ASN A 359 -6.18 8.45 -7.22
C ASN A 359 -4.97 8.11 -8.09
N GLY A 360 -3.93 7.55 -7.51
CA GLY A 360 -2.74 7.12 -8.21
C GLY A 360 -1.95 6.08 -7.44
N TRP A 361 -1.24 5.25 -8.16
CA TRP A 361 -0.47 4.14 -7.61
C TRP A 361 1.01 4.50 -7.50
N PHE A 362 1.60 4.10 -6.39
CA PHE A 362 3.02 4.34 -6.09
C PHE A 362 3.84 3.12 -6.48
N VAL A 363 4.00 2.92 -7.79
CA VAL A 363 4.54 1.70 -8.39
C VAL A 363 6.04 1.60 -8.16
N ARG A 364 6.51 0.44 -7.67
CA ARG A 364 7.93 0.11 -7.56
C ARG A 364 8.42 -0.55 -8.85
N VAL A 365 9.54 -0.06 -9.39
CA VAL A 365 10.07 -0.50 -10.69
C VAL A 365 11.50 -1.04 -10.61
N ASP A 366 11.96 -1.45 -9.40
CA ASP A 366 13.29 -2.01 -9.19
C ASP A 366 13.54 -3.36 -9.88
N HIS A 367 12.48 -4.05 -10.28
CA HIS A 367 12.54 -5.29 -11.04
C HIS A 367 12.70 -5.06 -12.56
N ILE A 368 12.52 -3.84 -13.04
CA ILE A 368 12.66 -3.49 -14.46
C ILE A 368 14.11 -3.10 -14.70
N HIS A 369 14.85 -3.96 -15.42
CA HIS A 369 16.28 -3.76 -15.68
C HIS A 369 16.60 -3.42 -17.13
N SER A 370 15.64 -3.57 -18.04
CA SER A 370 15.79 -3.29 -19.47
C SER A 370 14.41 -3.21 -20.12
N TYR A 371 14.38 -2.66 -21.34
CA TYR A 371 13.17 -2.67 -22.15
C TYR A 371 12.68 -4.11 -22.41
N GLY A 372 11.37 -4.32 -22.27
CA GLY A 372 10.70 -5.61 -22.47
C GLY A 372 10.48 -6.42 -21.19
N THR A 373 10.94 -5.94 -20.04
CA THR A 373 10.68 -6.60 -18.74
C THR A 373 9.21 -6.49 -18.34
N ALA A 374 8.63 -5.29 -18.47
CA ALA A 374 7.22 -5.01 -18.22
C ALA A 374 6.65 -4.07 -19.30
N PRO A 375 6.45 -4.57 -20.54
CA PRO A 375 6.25 -3.74 -21.73
C PRO A 375 5.10 -2.72 -21.64
N ASN A 376 3.99 -3.08 -20.98
CA ASN A 376 2.85 -2.18 -20.85
C ASN A 376 3.17 -1.00 -19.91
N LEU A 377 3.77 -1.28 -18.76
CA LEU A 377 4.19 -0.24 -17.82
C LEU A 377 5.30 0.62 -18.41
N GLU A 378 6.28 0.01 -19.07
CA GLU A 378 7.38 0.72 -19.73
C GLU A 378 6.86 1.67 -20.82
N ARG A 379 5.97 1.20 -21.70
CA ARG A 379 5.36 2.03 -22.75
C ARG A 379 4.62 3.22 -22.14
N LEU A 380 3.81 2.97 -21.12
CA LEU A 380 3.07 4.00 -20.42
C LEU A 380 4.00 5.02 -19.73
N CYS A 381 5.12 4.57 -19.17
CA CYS A 381 6.08 5.46 -18.53
C CYS A 381 6.93 6.26 -19.53
N ILE A 382 7.27 5.68 -20.70
CA ILE A 382 8.11 6.35 -21.72
C ILE A 382 7.31 7.42 -22.49
N ASP A 383 6.06 7.10 -22.84
CA ASP A 383 5.17 7.98 -23.62
C ASP A 383 3.81 8.12 -22.92
N PRO A 384 3.79 8.75 -21.75
CA PRO A 384 2.55 8.91 -20.98
C PRO A 384 1.65 9.99 -21.62
N PRO A 385 0.31 9.86 -21.50
CA PRO A 385 -0.63 10.89 -21.96
C PRO A 385 -0.51 12.19 -21.17
N GLU A 386 0.05 12.16 -19.97
CA GLU A 386 0.34 13.31 -19.10
C GLU A 386 1.71 13.12 -18.43
N PRO A 387 2.46 14.20 -18.13
CA PRO A 387 3.75 14.09 -17.46
C PRO A 387 3.65 13.32 -16.12
N LEU A 388 4.53 12.35 -15.89
CA LEU A 388 4.58 11.53 -14.68
C LEU A 388 5.55 12.10 -13.63
N ILE A 389 5.49 11.55 -12.42
CA ILE A 389 6.45 11.81 -11.34
C ILE A 389 7.26 10.53 -11.09
N PHE A 390 8.57 10.64 -11.29
CA PHE A 390 9.56 9.59 -11.08
C PHE A 390 10.37 9.91 -9.82
N LEU A 391 10.56 8.95 -8.93
CA LEU A 391 11.39 9.10 -7.75
C LEU A 391 12.56 8.12 -7.80
N ASN A 392 13.75 8.63 -7.50
CA ASN A 392 15.00 7.85 -7.49
C ASN A 392 15.41 7.31 -8.88
N HIS A 393 15.13 8.06 -9.94
CA HIS A 393 15.55 7.74 -11.29
C HIS A 393 16.68 8.67 -11.76
N TYR A 394 17.69 8.09 -12.40
CA TYR A 394 18.73 8.87 -13.07
C TYR A 394 18.16 9.49 -14.34
N ILE A 395 18.48 10.76 -14.56
CA ILE A 395 18.01 11.49 -15.74
C ILE A 395 18.99 12.59 -16.12
N VAL A 396 19.26 12.72 -17.40
CA VAL A 396 19.88 13.93 -17.98
C VAL A 396 18.75 14.94 -18.23
N PRO A 397 18.88 16.20 -17.77
CA PRO A 397 17.85 17.23 -17.98
C PRO A 397 17.38 17.29 -19.44
N GLY A 398 16.07 17.31 -19.66
CA GLY A 398 15.45 17.26 -20.98
C GLY A 398 15.46 15.90 -21.69
N GLY A 399 16.03 14.86 -21.05
CA GLY A 399 15.94 13.47 -21.53
C GLY A 399 14.60 12.83 -21.20
N THR A 400 14.37 11.60 -21.71
CA THR A 400 13.25 10.75 -21.30
C THR A 400 13.65 9.96 -20.06
N CYS A 401 12.85 10.04 -19.00
CA CYS A 401 13.07 9.23 -17.81
C CYS A 401 12.69 7.78 -18.10
N LEU A 402 13.63 6.86 -17.93
CA LEU A 402 13.45 5.43 -18.19
C LEU A 402 13.27 4.67 -16.87
N THR A 403 12.37 3.70 -16.85
CA THR A 403 12.02 2.94 -15.63
C THR A 403 13.15 2.06 -15.11
N TRP A 404 14.19 1.81 -15.91
CA TRP A 404 15.37 1.01 -15.53
C TRP A 404 16.62 1.84 -15.21
N GLU A 405 16.57 3.18 -15.37
CA GLU A 405 17.69 4.08 -15.04
C GLU A 405 17.51 4.60 -13.60
N HIS A 406 18.12 3.92 -12.65
CA HIS A 406 17.98 4.26 -11.23
C HIS A 406 19.20 5.04 -10.72
N VAL A 407 18.98 5.91 -9.72
CA VAL A 407 20.08 6.57 -9.02
C VAL A 407 20.87 5.57 -8.18
N GLU A 408 22.14 5.86 -7.93
CA GLU A 408 22.97 5.07 -7.04
C GLU A 408 22.91 5.59 -5.59
N ASP A 409 22.80 4.67 -4.62
CA ASP A 409 22.97 4.98 -3.20
C ASP A 409 24.46 5.08 -2.83
N ALA A 410 25.31 4.38 -3.57
CA ALA A 410 26.76 4.39 -3.51
C ALA A 410 27.32 3.93 -4.88
N PRO A 411 28.58 4.20 -5.20
CA PRO A 411 29.19 3.77 -6.48
C PRO A 411 28.92 2.30 -6.79
N GLY A 412 28.28 2.03 -7.93
CA GLY A 412 27.88 0.70 -8.39
C GLY A 412 26.76 0.02 -7.61
N LYS A 413 26.09 0.74 -6.68
CA LYS A 413 24.97 0.21 -5.89
C LYS A 413 23.71 1.02 -6.16
N LEU A 414 22.86 0.50 -7.02
CA LEU A 414 21.59 1.12 -7.37
C LEU A 414 20.67 1.25 -6.16
N CYS A 415 19.89 2.34 -6.12
CA CYS A 415 18.82 2.50 -5.16
C CYS A 415 17.77 1.40 -5.34
N PRO A 416 17.42 0.62 -4.30
CA PRO A 416 16.47 -0.50 -4.41
C PRO A 416 15.01 -0.04 -4.35
N ASN A 417 14.72 1.26 -4.44
CA ASN A 417 13.38 1.82 -4.30
C ASN A 417 13.08 2.92 -5.34
N PRO A 418 13.31 2.67 -6.65
CA PRO A 418 12.81 3.56 -7.68
C PRO A 418 11.29 3.45 -7.76
N ARG A 419 10.61 4.59 -7.91
CA ARG A 419 9.15 4.66 -7.95
C ARG A 419 8.64 5.51 -9.10
N VAL A 420 7.49 5.13 -9.63
CA VAL A 420 6.69 5.97 -10.52
C VAL A 420 5.35 6.21 -9.83
N ILE A 421 4.90 7.46 -9.78
CA ILE A 421 3.53 7.77 -9.39
C ILE A 421 2.70 7.71 -10.67
N LEU A 422 1.82 6.71 -10.72
CA LEU A 422 0.99 6.42 -11.87
C LEU A 422 -0.46 6.78 -11.55
N PRO A 423 -0.98 7.90 -12.06
CA PRO A 423 -2.39 8.25 -11.87
C PRO A 423 -3.30 7.15 -12.41
N ARG A 424 -4.27 6.70 -11.59
CA ARG A 424 -5.13 5.56 -11.96
C ARG A 424 -5.95 5.79 -13.23
N ARG A 425 -6.28 7.05 -13.57
CA ARG A 425 -6.96 7.42 -14.83
C ARG A 425 -6.19 7.08 -16.10
N MET A 426 -4.90 6.76 -15.99
CA MET A 426 -4.04 6.34 -17.11
C MET A 426 -4.02 4.83 -17.30
N LEU A 427 -4.58 4.06 -16.37
CA LEU A 427 -4.62 2.61 -16.45
C LEU A 427 -5.77 2.17 -17.35
N GLU A 428 -5.44 1.29 -18.30
CA GLU A 428 -6.44 0.67 -19.17
C GLU A 428 -7.32 -0.30 -18.34
N ASP A 429 -8.59 -0.38 -18.69
CA ASP A 429 -9.58 -1.31 -18.10
C ASP A 429 -9.78 -1.22 -16.57
N ILE A 430 -9.33 -0.13 -15.92
CA ILE A 430 -9.53 0.04 -14.49
C ILE A 430 -11.01 0.09 -14.14
N LEU A 431 -11.39 -0.56 -13.05
CA LEU A 431 -12.76 -0.53 -12.52
C LEU A 431 -12.89 0.57 -11.47
N ASP A 432 -13.77 1.52 -11.74
CA ASP A 432 -14.12 2.58 -10.81
C ASP A 432 -15.26 2.17 -9.87
N GLY A 433 -15.33 2.85 -8.73
CA GLY A 433 -16.39 2.69 -7.74
C GLY A 433 -16.32 1.39 -6.94
N PRO A 434 -17.35 1.15 -6.11
CA PRO A 434 -17.37 -0.01 -5.22
C PRO A 434 -17.45 -1.34 -5.96
N GLN A 435 -16.61 -2.30 -5.56
CA GLN A 435 -16.53 -3.65 -6.12
C GLN A 435 -16.72 -4.70 -5.03
N ARG A 436 -17.52 -5.74 -5.32
CA ARG A 436 -17.84 -6.82 -4.39
C ARG A 436 -16.81 -7.94 -4.47
N VAL A 437 -16.09 -8.17 -3.38
CA VAL A 437 -14.99 -9.15 -3.29
C VAL A 437 -15.53 -10.58 -3.17
N ASP A 438 -15.10 -11.46 -4.06
CA ASP A 438 -15.43 -12.89 -4.02
C ASP A 438 -14.45 -13.68 -3.14
N VAL A 439 -13.15 -13.38 -3.28
CA VAL A 439 -12.07 -14.07 -2.58
C VAL A 439 -11.09 -13.06 -2.01
N ARG A 440 -10.76 -13.22 -0.72
CA ARG A 440 -9.65 -12.55 -0.06
C ARG A 440 -8.49 -13.52 0.05
N SER A 441 -7.35 -13.15 -0.52
CA SER A 441 -6.11 -13.93 -0.44
C SER A 441 -5.08 -13.23 0.41
N PHE A 442 -4.26 -14.02 1.14
CA PHE A 442 -3.15 -13.53 1.93
C PHE A 442 -1.84 -14.02 1.31
N GLY A 443 -0.96 -13.08 0.98
CA GLY A 443 0.33 -13.38 0.39
C GLY A 443 1.44 -13.52 1.41
N VAL A 444 2.29 -14.55 1.26
CA VAL A 444 3.46 -14.76 2.12
C VAL A 444 4.70 -14.95 1.29
N ARG A 445 5.71 -14.09 1.52
CA ARG A 445 7.02 -14.21 0.88
C ARG A 445 7.83 -15.33 1.54
N CYS A 446 8.04 -16.41 0.82
CA CYS A 446 8.81 -17.55 1.30
C CYS A 446 10.33 -17.35 1.13
N PRO A 447 11.17 -17.91 2.02
CA PRO A 447 12.61 -17.83 1.91
C PRO A 447 13.17 -18.63 0.73
N PRO A 448 14.44 -18.38 0.32
CA PRO A 448 15.01 -18.91 -0.90
C PRO A 448 15.23 -20.43 -0.93
N THR A 449 15.24 -21.11 0.21
CA THR A 449 15.27 -22.57 0.29
C THR A 449 14.59 -23.08 1.54
N HIS A 450 14.13 -24.34 1.51
CA HIS A 450 13.59 -25.02 2.70
C HIS A 450 14.63 -25.20 3.83
N ARG A 451 15.92 -25.15 3.50
CA ARG A 451 17.02 -25.26 4.47
C ARG A 451 17.29 -23.96 5.20
N ASP A 452 17.11 -22.82 4.51
CA ASP A 452 17.40 -21.50 5.09
C ASP A 452 16.34 -21.08 6.08
N SER A 453 15.10 -21.52 5.85
CA SER A 453 14.01 -21.27 6.79
C SER A 453 12.83 -22.20 6.53
N GLN A 454 12.70 -23.18 7.35
CA GLN A 454 11.56 -24.09 7.34
C GLN A 454 10.25 -23.43 7.69
N LEU A 455 10.30 -22.23 8.27
CA LEU A 455 9.12 -21.44 8.60
C LEU A 455 8.21 -21.18 7.41
N TYR A 456 8.80 -20.83 6.26
CA TYR A 456 8.03 -20.44 5.07
C TYR A 456 7.97 -21.53 4.01
N GLY A 457 8.96 -22.44 4.01
CA GLY A 457 9.09 -23.45 2.98
C GLY A 457 8.03 -24.54 2.98
N ILE A 458 7.14 -24.54 3.98
CA ILE A 458 6.05 -25.51 4.13
C ILE A 458 4.74 -25.10 3.46
N LEU A 459 4.67 -23.93 2.84
CA LEU A 459 3.46 -23.47 2.19
C LEU A 459 3.27 -24.15 0.83
N ALA A 460 2.10 -24.76 0.63
CA ALA A 460 1.66 -25.25 -0.67
C ALA A 460 1.17 -24.10 -1.56
N MET A 461 1.01 -24.37 -2.85
CA MET A 461 0.61 -23.35 -3.85
C MET A 461 -0.71 -22.65 -3.52
N LEU A 462 -1.63 -23.34 -2.86
CA LEU A 462 -2.94 -22.80 -2.45
C LEU A 462 -3.39 -23.44 -1.15
N HIS A 463 -3.68 -22.62 -0.18
CA HIS A 463 -4.34 -23.02 1.06
C HIS A 463 -5.72 -22.38 1.16
N VAL A 464 -6.72 -23.14 1.59
CA VAL A 464 -8.08 -22.69 1.83
C VAL A 464 -8.28 -22.46 3.31
N LEU A 465 -8.55 -21.22 3.72
CA LEU A 465 -8.67 -20.82 5.11
C LEU A 465 -10.14 -20.71 5.54
N SER A 466 -10.44 -21.16 6.76
CA SER A 466 -11.68 -20.78 7.45
C SER A 466 -11.65 -19.27 7.78
N PRO A 467 -12.81 -18.60 7.96
CA PRO A 467 -12.85 -17.19 8.37
C PRO A 467 -12.12 -16.93 9.68
N ALA A 468 -12.17 -17.88 10.64
CA ALA A 468 -11.45 -17.78 11.90
C ALA A 468 -9.93 -17.78 11.70
N LEU A 469 -9.41 -18.70 10.85
CA LEU A 469 -7.98 -18.71 10.49
C LEU A 469 -7.60 -17.46 9.70
N ALA A 470 -8.43 -16.99 8.78
CA ALA A 470 -8.19 -15.77 8.03
C ALA A 470 -8.03 -14.55 8.95
N TRP A 471 -8.84 -14.48 10.02
CA TRP A 471 -8.68 -13.44 11.05
C TRP A 471 -7.34 -13.56 11.77
N LEU A 472 -6.93 -14.76 12.21
CA LEU A 472 -5.62 -14.97 12.84
C LEU A 472 -4.46 -14.56 11.93
N TRP A 473 -4.52 -14.91 10.63
CA TRP A 473 -3.52 -14.49 9.65
C TRP A 473 -3.46 -12.97 9.49
N ARG A 474 -4.61 -12.28 9.55
CA ARG A 474 -4.65 -10.82 9.53
C ARG A 474 -4.11 -10.18 10.81
N LEU A 475 -4.27 -10.81 11.99
CA LEU A 475 -3.69 -10.30 13.22
C LEU A 475 -2.17 -10.38 13.23
N VAL A 476 -1.63 -11.48 12.74
CA VAL A 476 -0.18 -11.73 12.74
C VAL A 476 0.49 -11.08 11.52
N ALA A 477 -0.13 -11.13 10.35
CA ALA A 477 0.39 -10.60 9.10
C ALA A 477 1.90 -10.86 8.92
N PRO A 478 2.35 -12.13 8.77
CA PRO A 478 3.75 -12.47 8.65
C PRO A 478 4.38 -11.78 7.45
N ARG A 479 5.46 -11.03 7.69
CA ARG A 479 6.13 -10.26 6.63
C ARG A 479 6.99 -11.13 5.72
N GLY A 480 7.35 -12.30 6.17
CA GLY A 480 8.22 -13.16 5.40
C GLY A 480 9.68 -12.70 5.38
N HIS A 481 10.37 -13.03 4.30
CA HIS A 481 11.79 -12.75 4.15
C HIS A 481 12.09 -11.26 3.93
N ALA A 482 13.33 -10.82 4.26
CA ALA A 482 13.73 -9.42 4.21
C ALA A 482 13.41 -8.72 2.88
N ASN A 483 12.88 -7.49 2.95
CA ASN A 483 12.57 -6.65 1.79
C ASN A 483 13.57 -5.48 1.70
N PRO A 484 14.41 -5.41 0.64
CA PRO A 484 15.45 -4.38 0.50
C PRO A 484 14.91 -2.95 0.30
N SER A 485 13.62 -2.77 -0.01
CA SER A 485 13.01 -1.45 -0.16
C SER A 485 12.66 -0.76 1.17
N ILE A 486 12.86 -1.45 2.30
CA ILE A 486 12.66 -0.92 3.65
C ILE A 486 14.03 -0.62 4.28
N GLN A 487 14.18 0.55 4.90
CA GLN A 487 15.42 0.96 5.57
C GLN A 487 15.70 0.06 6.78
N ALA A 488 16.97 -0.33 6.96
CA ALA A 488 17.53 -0.97 8.16
C ALA A 488 16.69 -2.13 8.74
N GLN A 489 16.50 -3.21 7.98
CA GLN A 489 15.99 -4.45 8.58
C GLN A 489 17.08 -5.09 9.47
N LYS A 490 16.80 -5.13 10.77
CA LYS A 490 17.73 -5.70 11.78
C LYS A 490 17.74 -7.23 11.81
N SER A 491 16.79 -7.89 11.15
CA SER A 491 16.64 -9.35 11.19
C SER A 491 16.13 -9.89 9.86
N THR A 492 16.66 -11.06 9.45
CA THR A 492 16.17 -11.88 8.33
C THR A 492 15.10 -12.89 8.78
N ALA A 493 14.85 -13.00 10.09
CA ALA A 493 13.82 -13.87 10.64
C ALA A 493 12.41 -13.38 10.32
N MET A 494 11.43 -14.27 10.47
CA MET A 494 10.01 -13.93 10.36
C MET A 494 9.65 -12.79 11.32
N GLN A 495 8.91 -11.82 10.83
CA GLN A 495 8.41 -10.70 11.59
C GLN A 495 6.93 -10.49 11.28
N SER A 496 6.18 -9.99 12.26
CA SER A 496 4.81 -9.53 12.06
C SER A 496 4.82 -8.08 11.57
N GLU A 497 4.02 -7.75 10.56
CA GLU A 497 3.68 -6.35 10.24
C GLU A 497 2.55 -5.83 11.13
N GLY A 498 1.97 -6.71 11.95
CA GLY A 498 0.89 -6.42 12.86
C GLY A 498 -0.48 -6.43 12.19
N VAL A 499 -1.49 -6.17 12.99
CA VAL A 499 -2.89 -6.31 12.63
C VAL A 499 -3.22 -5.66 11.29
N GLY A 500 -3.88 -6.41 10.43
CA GLY A 500 -4.32 -5.97 9.09
C GLY A 500 -3.20 -5.74 8.07
N SER A 501 -1.94 -6.08 8.39
CA SER A 501 -0.74 -5.66 7.64
C SER A 501 -0.60 -4.14 7.43
N TYR A 502 -1.51 -3.35 8.02
CA TYR A 502 -1.49 -1.89 8.00
C TYR A 502 -1.13 -1.27 9.36
N TRP A 503 -0.84 -2.11 10.35
CA TRP A 503 -0.52 -1.64 11.70
C TRP A 503 0.59 -0.57 11.72
N ALA A 504 1.55 -0.65 10.80
CA ALA A 504 2.59 0.36 10.66
C ALA A 504 2.05 1.79 10.45
N PHE A 505 0.79 1.96 10.06
CA PHE A 505 0.15 3.24 9.72
C PHE A 505 -1.04 3.59 10.63
N ALA A 506 -1.54 2.65 11.43
CA ALA A 506 -2.62 2.88 12.39
C ALA A 506 -2.10 3.67 13.61
N THR A 507 -2.96 4.48 14.22
CA THR A 507 -2.62 5.37 15.34
C THR A 507 -3.15 4.90 16.69
N GLY A 508 -4.18 4.05 16.71
CA GLY A 508 -4.89 3.61 17.91
C GLY A 508 -4.29 2.37 18.56
N ARG A 509 -5.16 1.50 19.09
CA ARG A 509 -4.76 0.25 19.75
C ARG A 509 -4.95 -0.96 18.83
N ARG A 510 -4.07 -1.96 18.94
CA ARG A 510 -4.16 -3.21 18.16
C ARG A 510 -5.48 -3.95 18.36
N VAL A 511 -5.98 -3.95 19.59
CA VAL A 511 -7.23 -4.66 19.94
C VAL A 511 -8.43 -4.06 19.23
N ASP A 512 -8.48 -2.72 19.07
CA ASP A 512 -9.60 -2.05 18.39
C ASP A 512 -9.61 -2.44 16.90
N GLN A 513 -8.45 -2.45 16.27
CA GLN A 513 -8.28 -2.94 14.90
C GLN A 513 -8.60 -4.43 14.76
N ALA A 514 -8.20 -5.25 15.71
CA ALA A 514 -8.52 -6.69 15.73
C ALA A 514 -10.04 -6.93 15.76
N ASN A 515 -10.75 -6.18 16.61
CA ASN A 515 -12.21 -6.27 16.73
C ASN A 515 -12.90 -5.79 15.44
N LEU A 516 -12.43 -4.69 14.82
CA LEU A 516 -12.95 -4.21 13.52
C LEU A 516 -12.80 -5.26 12.42
N LEU A 517 -11.63 -5.90 12.34
CA LEU A 517 -11.37 -6.97 11.36
C LEU A 517 -12.27 -8.19 11.59
N LEU A 518 -12.51 -8.57 12.85
CA LEU A 518 -13.42 -9.68 13.17
C LEU A 518 -14.85 -9.34 12.76
N ARG A 519 -15.33 -8.15 13.11
CA ARG A 519 -16.65 -7.67 12.71
C ARG A 519 -16.80 -7.68 11.19
N GLN A 520 -15.82 -7.17 10.43
CA GLN A 520 -15.85 -7.20 8.97
C GLN A 520 -16.01 -8.63 8.42
N ILE A 521 -15.35 -9.63 9.03
CA ILE A 521 -15.50 -11.03 8.63
C ILE A 521 -16.90 -11.55 8.94
N LEU A 522 -17.45 -11.23 10.11
CA LEU A 522 -18.78 -11.67 10.53
C LEU A 522 -19.90 -11.03 9.70
N ASP A 523 -19.72 -9.77 9.31
CA ASP A 523 -20.67 -9.02 8.47
C ASP A 523 -20.63 -9.47 6.98
N THR A 524 -19.60 -10.23 6.58
CA THR A 524 -19.41 -10.69 5.20
C THR A 524 -19.19 -12.20 5.11
N PRO A 525 -20.18 -13.03 5.56
CA PRO A 525 -20.02 -14.48 5.73
C PRO A 525 -19.80 -15.25 4.40
N GLU A 526 -20.14 -14.67 3.27
CA GLU A 526 -19.96 -15.28 1.95
C GLU A 526 -18.60 -14.96 1.30
N THR A 527 -17.77 -14.12 1.95
CA THR A 527 -16.41 -13.84 1.50
C THR A 527 -15.51 -15.06 1.76
N ARG A 528 -14.80 -15.52 0.75
CA ARG A 528 -13.91 -16.69 0.80
C ARG A 528 -12.48 -16.28 1.08
N TYR A 529 -11.70 -17.17 1.73
CA TYR A 529 -10.34 -16.86 2.17
C TYR A 529 -9.35 -17.92 1.70
N VAL A 530 -8.20 -17.47 1.17
CA VAL A 530 -7.09 -18.34 0.76
C VAL A 530 -5.74 -17.76 1.19
N LEU A 531 -4.72 -18.61 1.31
CA LEU A 531 -3.34 -18.23 1.60
C LEU A 531 -2.46 -18.67 0.43
N LEU A 532 -1.58 -17.79 -0.02
CA LEU A 532 -0.74 -17.98 -1.21
C LEU A 532 0.72 -17.66 -0.87
N PRO A 533 1.66 -18.57 -1.17
CA PRO A 533 3.09 -18.29 -1.09
C PRO A 533 3.60 -17.60 -2.34
N ASN A 534 4.68 -16.82 -2.21
CA ASN A 534 5.48 -16.41 -3.35
C ASN A 534 6.97 -16.70 -3.12
N GLN A 535 7.77 -16.52 -4.15
CA GLN A 535 9.20 -16.76 -4.26
C GLN A 535 9.58 -18.25 -4.22
N HIS A 536 9.17 -19.03 -3.22
CA HIS A 536 9.49 -20.45 -3.11
C HIS A 536 8.34 -21.27 -2.54
N ILE A 537 8.24 -22.53 -3.01
CA ILE A 537 7.41 -23.60 -2.44
C ILE A 537 8.38 -24.75 -2.13
N GLY A 538 8.75 -24.93 -0.87
CA GLY A 538 9.82 -25.84 -0.50
C GLY A 538 11.10 -25.54 -1.27
N ALA A 539 11.65 -26.53 -1.98
CA ALA A 539 12.86 -26.40 -2.78
C ALA A 539 12.62 -25.76 -4.18
N TRP A 540 11.41 -25.37 -4.50
CA TRP A 540 11.08 -24.83 -5.83
C TRP A 540 11.02 -23.31 -5.81
N LYS A 541 11.86 -22.67 -6.62
CA LYS A 541 11.77 -21.23 -6.89
C LYS A 541 10.62 -21.00 -7.87
N VAL A 542 9.58 -20.33 -7.42
CA VAL A 542 8.32 -20.10 -8.19
C VAL A 542 8.09 -18.62 -8.51
N GLY A 543 8.79 -17.69 -7.85
CA GLY A 543 8.53 -16.26 -7.99
C GLY A 543 7.09 -15.94 -7.57
N PHE A 544 6.36 -15.21 -8.42
CA PHE A 544 4.93 -14.92 -8.23
C PHE A 544 4.01 -15.91 -8.98
N MET A 545 4.57 -16.92 -9.63
CA MET A 545 3.80 -17.88 -10.44
C MET A 545 2.76 -18.62 -9.60
N ALA A 546 3.04 -18.91 -8.32
CA ALA A 546 2.07 -19.55 -7.45
C ALA A 546 0.81 -18.70 -7.24
N GLU A 547 0.96 -17.39 -7.05
CA GLU A 547 -0.15 -16.43 -6.91
C GLU A 547 -0.95 -16.32 -8.22
N TRP A 548 -0.27 -16.20 -9.36
CA TRP A 548 -0.91 -16.11 -10.65
C TRP A 548 -1.68 -17.39 -11.01
N ILE A 549 -1.12 -18.56 -10.78
CA ILE A 549 -1.79 -19.86 -11.02
C ILE A 549 -2.99 -20.03 -10.09
N ALA A 550 -2.87 -19.66 -8.82
CA ALA A 550 -3.99 -19.70 -7.89
C ALA A 550 -5.12 -18.76 -8.33
N ARG A 551 -4.80 -17.55 -8.81
CA ARG A 551 -5.75 -16.59 -9.39
C ARG A 551 -6.47 -17.19 -10.61
N GLU A 552 -5.73 -17.75 -11.56
CA GLU A 552 -6.29 -18.43 -12.76
C GLU A 552 -7.23 -19.59 -12.37
N TYR A 553 -6.84 -20.38 -11.39
CA TYR A 553 -7.66 -21.49 -10.89
C TYR A 553 -8.94 -21.01 -10.21
N LEU A 554 -8.83 -20.04 -9.30
CA LEU A 554 -9.97 -19.54 -8.54
C LEU A 554 -11.00 -18.85 -9.45
N ALA A 555 -10.54 -18.09 -10.46
CA ALA A 555 -11.43 -17.45 -11.42
C ALA A 555 -12.25 -18.48 -12.23
N ARG A 556 -11.61 -19.55 -12.72
CA ARG A 556 -12.29 -20.62 -13.46
C ARG A 556 -13.18 -21.48 -12.57
N ARG A 557 -12.83 -21.62 -11.31
CA ARG A 557 -13.67 -22.30 -10.33
C ARG A 557 -14.93 -21.48 -10.00
N GLY A 558 -14.84 -20.15 -10.06
CA GLY A 558 -15.94 -19.24 -9.75
C GLY A 558 -16.44 -19.41 -8.32
N SER A 559 -17.75 -19.48 -8.12
CA SER A 559 -18.39 -19.66 -6.82
C SER A 559 -18.50 -21.12 -6.36
N ALA A 560 -17.96 -22.09 -7.11
CA ALA A 560 -18.07 -23.51 -6.78
C ALA A 560 -17.43 -23.81 -5.40
N LYS A 561 -18.22 -24.39 -4.50
CA LYS A 561 -17.77 -24.85 -3.17
C LYS A 561 -16.96 -26.15 -3.31
N PHE A 562 -16.06 -26.40 -2.38
CA PHE A 562 -15.34 -27.67 -2.30
C PHE A 562 -16.22 -28.73 -1.67
N ALA A 563 -16.17 -29.94 -2.22
CA ALA A 563 -16.60 -31.14 -1.51
C ALA A 563 -15.45 -31.58 -0.57
N ARG A 564 -15.78 -32.20 0.55
CA ARG A 564 -14.82 -32.59 1.60
C ARG A 564 -13.67 -33.44 1.05
N GLU A 565 -13.96 -34.37 0.16
CA GLU A 565 -13.00 -35.27 -0.47
C GLU A 565 -12.05 -34.57 -1.49
N GLN A 566 -12.32 -33.32 -1.85
CA GLN A 566 -11.47 -32.54 -2.76
C GLN A 566 -10.31 -31.84 -2.08
N VAL A 567 -10.29 -31.82 -0.75
CA VAL A 567 -9.27 -31.14 0.05
C VAL A 567 -8.74 -32.03 1.16
N GLY A 568 -7.49 -31.83 1.56
CA GLY A 568 -6.90 -32.42 2.76
C GLY A 568 -6.62 -31.35 3.81
N GLU A 569 -6.69 -31.69 5.10
CA GLU A 569 -6.22 -30.80 6.15
C GLU A 569 -4.68 -30.69 6.08
N ALA A 570 -4.17 -29.47 6.15
CA ALA A 570 -2.74 -29.27 6.29
C ALA A 570 -2.25 -29.81 7.67
N ILE A 571 -1.07 -30.42 7.70
CA ILE A 571 -0.48 -30.95 8.97
C ILE A 571 -0.27 -29.81 9.98
N CYS A 572 0.06 -28.61 9.52
CA CYS A 572 0.00 -27.41 10.35
C CYS A 572 -1.42 -26.83 10.33
N PRO A 573 -2.18 -26.86 11.44
CA PRO A 573 -3.57 -26.40 11.46
C PRO A 573 -3.75 -24.94 11.04
N LEU A 574 -2.73 -24.10 11.22
CA LEU A 574 -2.75 -22.69 10.80
C LEU A 574 -2.88 -22.50 9.27
N LEU A 575 -2.56 -23.54 8.50
CA LEU A 575 -2.56 -23.51 7.04
C LEU A 575 -3.90 -23.98 6.42
N GLY A 576 -4.88 -24.34 7.24
CA GLY A 576 -6.22 -24.68 6.75
C GLY A 576 -6.24 -25.98 5.93
N TYR A 577 -6.83 -25.92 4.74
CA TYR A 577 -6.96 -27.06 3.83
C TYR A 577 -6.16 -26.85 2.55
N ILE A 578 -5.65 -27.93 1.98
CA ILE A 578 -4.95 -27.95 0.70
C ILE A 578 -5.82 -28.74 -0.31
N PRO A 579 -6.11 -28.20 -1.50
CA PRO A 579 -6.76 -28.95 -2.57
C PRO A 579 -5.92 -30.17 -2.97
N ASN A 580 -6.55 -31.36 -3.06
CA ASN A 580 -5.87 -32.58 -3.48
C ASN A 580 -5.32 -32.48 -4.90
N GLN A 581 -5.98 -31.68 -5.75
CA GLN A 581 -5.63 -31.44 -7.14
C GLN A 581 -5.97 -30.01 -7.55
N LEU A 582 -5.11 -29.41 -8.35
CA LEU A 582 -5.41 -28.18 -9.10
C LEU A 582 -5.34 -28.50 -10.61
N ARG A 583 -6.43 -28.26 -11.31
CA ARG A 583 -6.50 -28.42 -12.76
C ARG A 583 -6.96 -27.11 -13.41
N ILE A 584 -6.22 -26.67 -14.43
CA ILE A 584 -6.52 -25.47 -15.20
C ILE A 584 -6.51 -25.86 -16.68
N GLU A 585 -7.62 -25.63 -17.40
CA GLU A 585 -7.77 -25.94 -18.84
C GLU A 585 -7.27 -27.35 -19.21
N GLY A 586 -7.63 -28.34 -18.41
CA GLY A 586 -7.20 -29.73 -18.62
C GLY A 586 -5.77 -30.06 -18.13
N SER A 587 -4.94 -29.07 -17.90
CA SER A 587 -3.58 -29.24 -17.39
C SER A 587 -3.58 -29.40 -15.87
N MET A 588 -2.81 -30.36 -15.36
CA MET A 588 -2.69 -30.66 -13.94
C MET A 588 -1.46 -29.95 -13.37
N ILE A 589 -1.65 -29.23 -12.25
CA ILE A 589 -0.52 -28.70 -11.49
C ILE A 589 0.23 -29.86 -10.83
N PRO A 590 1.57 -29.91 -10.96
CA PRO A 590 2.37 -30.99 -10.37
C PRO A 590 2.19 -31.07 -8.85
N ARG A 591 2.07 -32.29 -8.33
CA ARG A 591 1.83 -32.57 -6.90
C ARG A 591 2.89 -31.98 -5.98
N VAL A 592 4.13 -31.81 -6.43
CA VAL A 592 5.23 -31.21 -5.67
C VAL A 592 4.93 -29.78 -5.19
N PHE A 593 3.96 -29.09 -5.79
CA PHE A 593 3.51 -27.76 -5.36
C PHE A 593 2.32 -27.80 -4.38
N LEU A 594 1.77 -28.99 -4.11
CA LEU A 594 0.63 -29.20 -3.20
C LEU A 594 1.01 -30.01 -1.96
N ALA A 595 1.79 -31.07 -2.15
CA ALA A 595 2.29 -31.93 -1.07
C ALA A 595 3.77 -31.61 -0.78
N VAL A 596 4.00 -30.45 -0.18
CA VAL A 596 5.36 -29.92 0.05
C VAL A 596 6.15 -30.81 1.03
N GLU A 597 5.48 -31.41 1.99
CA GLU A 597 6.03 -32.35 2.95
C GLU A 597 6.60 -33.63 2.31
N GLU A 598 6.16 -33.97 1.09
CA GLU A 598 6.63 -35.11 0.33
C GLU A 598 7.83 -34.80 -0.58
N GLN A 599 8.32 -33.55 -0.61
CA GLN A 599 9.46 -33.17 -1.46
C GLN A 599 10.73 -33.90 -1.02
N ILE A 600 11.44 -34.48 -1.99
CA ILE A 600 12.65 -35.29 -1.75
C ILE A 600 13.74 -34.49 -1.01
N GLN A 601 13.85 -33.18 -1.26
CA GLN A 601 14.86 -32.32 -0.67
C GLN A 601 14.64 -31.97 0.79
N GLY A 602 13.41 -32.11 1.31
CA GLY A 602 13.05 -31.80 2.69
C GLY A 602 12.49 -33.00 3.43
N GLY A 603 11.33 -33.44 3.02
CA GLY A 603 10.59 -34.51 3.67
C GLY A 603 9.85 -34.07 4.94
N MET A 604 9.29 -35.04 5.62
CA MET A 604 8.41 -34.84 6.77
C MET A 604 9.08 -34.12 7.93
N ASP A 605 10.34 -34.46 8.27
CA ASP A 605 11.04 -33.87 9.42
C ASP A 605 11.19 -32.35 9.26
N VAL A 606 11.48 -31.87 8.05
CA VAL A 606 11.59 -30.43 7.74
C VAL A 606 10.23 -29.76 7.83
N TYR A 607 9.20 -30.42 7.35
CA TYR A 607 7.83 -29.91 7.40
C TYR A 607 7.33 -29.80 8.85
N GLU A 608 7.53 -30.81 9.67
CA GLU A 608 7.16 -30.81 11.09
C GLU A 608 7.86 -29.70 11.88
N GLU A 609 9.15 -29.50 11.64
CA GLU A 609 9.92 -28.42 12.25
C GLU A 609 9.38 -27.03 11.80
N GLY A 610 9.11 -26.85 10.53
CA GLY A 610 8.48 -25.63 10.00
C GLY A 610 7.12 -25.38 10.62
N ALA A 611 6.28 -26.41 10.72
CA ALA A 611 4.97 -26.33 11.36
C ALA A 611 5.06 -25.95 12.85
N ARG A 612 6.06 -26.49 13.58
CA ARG A 612 6.33 -26.12 14.96
C ARG A 612 6.70 -24.65 15.09
N GLN A 613 7.61 -24.16 14.25
CA GLN A 613 8.04 -22.76 14.24
C GLN A 613 6.89 -21.81 13.90
N TRP A 614 6.01 -22.16 12.95
CA TRP A 614 4.81 -21.39 12.65
C TRP A 614 3.89 -21.27 13.88
N ARG A 615 3.60 -22.37 14.57
CA ARG A 615 2.76 -22.37 15.78
C ARG A 615 3.37 -21.49 16.88
N GLU A 616 4.68 -21.59 17.11
CA GLU A 616 5.40 -20.80 18.12
C GLU A 616 5.35 -19.30 17.77
N PHE A 617 5.56 -18.95 16.50
CA PHE A 617 5.48 -17.57 16.06
C PHE A 617 4.07 -17.00 16.24
N PHE A 618 3.04 -17.69 15.78
CA PHE A 618 1.66 -17.26 15.99
C PHE A 618 1.32 -17.14 17.47
N ALA A 619 1.69 -18.11 18.28
CA ALA A 619 1.45 -18.08 19.73
C ALA A 619 2.12 -16.88 20.41
N ALA A 620 3.33 -16.51 19.98
CA ALA A 620 4.01 -15.33 20.51
C ALA A 620 3.30 -14.03 20.12
N GLU A 621 2.93 -13.90 18.84
CA GLU A 621 2.29 -12.69 18.32
C GLU A 621 0.85 -12.50 18.80
N LEU A 622 0.09 -13.59 18.98
CA LEU A 622 -1.32 -13.51 19.37
C LEU A 622 -1.53 -13.11 20.82
N LYS A 623 -0.57 -13.38 21.72
CA LYS A 623 -0.67 -13.05 23.15
C LYS A 623 -0.92 -11.56 23.41
N GLN A 624 -0.41 -10.67 22.57
CA GLN A 624 -0.59 -9.22 22.72
C GLN A 624 -2.05 -8.76 22.57
N PHE A 625 -2.91 -9.58 21.95
CA PHE A 625 -4.33 -9.30 21.77
C PHE A 625 -5.21 -9.78 22.94
N LEU A 626 -4.68 -10.62 23.85
CA LEU A 626 -5.41 -11.16 24.99
C LEU A 626 -5.60 -10.12 26.11
N VAL A 627 -6.26 -9.03 25.78
CA VAL A 627 -6.60 -7.92 26.70
C VAL A 627 -8.12 -7.91 26.98
N PRO A 628 -8.59 -7.21 28.02
CA PRO A 628 -10.01 -7.21 28.40
C PRO A 628 -10.96 -6.76 27.28
N ASP A 629 -10.52 -5.80 26.44
CA ASP A 629 -11.34 -5.19 25.38
C ASP A 629 -11.45 -6.06 24.10
N LEU A 630 -10.79 -7.22 24.05
CA LEU A 630 -10.90 -8.14 22.92
C LEU A 630 -12.30 -8.76 22.88
N ASP A 631 -12.88 -8.78 21.67
CA ASP A 631 -14.16 -9.44 21.41
C ASP A 631 -14.18 -10.89 21.97
N PRO A 632 -15.25 -11.31 22.64
CA PRO A 632 -15.32 -12.66 23.23
C PRO A 632 -15.16 -13.81 22.22
N LEU A 633 -15.64 -13.66 20.97
CA LEU A 633 -15.41 -14.65 19.92
C LEU A 633 -13.94 -14.63 19.47
N GLY A 634 -13.36 -13.43 19.33
CA GLY A 634 -11.93 -13.26 19.03
C GLY A 634 -11.04 -13.96 20.07
N ARG A 635 -11.39 -13.83 21.37
CA ARG A 635 -10.70 -14.56 22.45
C ARG A 635 -10.80 -16.07 22.27
N LYS A 636 -11.98 -16.61 21.99
CA LYS A 636 -12.17 -18.05 21.75
C LYS A 636 -11.35 -18.55 20.55
N ILE A 637 -11.23 -17.75 19.48
CA ILE A 637 -10.44 -18.11 18.31
C ILE A 637 -8.94 -18.15 18.66
N ILE A 638 -8.44 -17.16 19.40
CA ILE A 638 -7.04 -17.14 19.84
C ILE A 638 -6.76 -18.30 20.80
N ASP A 639 -7.62 -18.52 21.81
CA ASP A 639 -7.45 -19.62 22.75
C ASP A 639 -7.43 -20.97 22.02
N ALA A 640 -8.34 -21.21 21.07
CA ALA A 640 -8.34 -22.41 20.23
C ALA A 640 -7.00 -22.57 19.46
N CYS A 641 -6.45 -21.48 18.91
CA CYS A 641 -5.14 -21.52 18.25
C CYS A 641 -4.00 -21.89 19.20
N LEU A 642 -3.99 -21.31 20.40
CA LEU A 642 -2.97 -21.59 21.42
C LEU A 642 -3.05 -23.02 21.95
N ASP A 643 -4.26 -23.59 22.02
CA ASP A 643 -4.52 -24.98 22.42
C ASP A 643 -4.27 -26.00 21.30
N GLY A 644 -3.91 -25.54 20.09
CA GLY A 644 -3.59 -26.41 18.95
C GLY A 644 -4.82 -27.01 18.26
N ALA A 645 -5.92 -26.27 18.20
CA ALA A 645 -7.18 -26.66 17.57
C ALA A 645 -7.03 -27.14 16.13
N HIS A 646 -7.90 -28.06 15.71
CA HIS A 646 -8.04 -28.58 14.37
C HIS A 646 -9.05 -27.77 13.53
N GLN A 647 -9.14 -28.07 12.23
CA GLN A 647 -9.97 -27.29 11.29
C GLN A 647 -11.46 -27.29 11.70
N GLU A 648 -11.96 -28.39 12.24
CA GLU A 648 -13.34 -28.51 12.67
C GLU A 648 -13.67 -27.59 13.87
N ASP A 649 -12.72 -27.33 14.76
CA ASP A 649 -12.93 -26.42 15.88
C ASP A 649 -13.10 -24.97 15.38
N TYR A 650 -12.30 -24.55 14.38
CA TYR A 650 -12.45 -23.23 13.76
C TYR A 650 -13.78 -23.11 12.99
N ARG A 651 -14.23 -24.17 12.29
CA ARG A 651 -15.53 -24.20 11.60
C ARG A 651 -16.71 -24.06 12.54
N ARG A 652 -16.63 -24.59 13.76
CA ARG A 652 -17.66 -24.42 14.80
C ARG A 652 -17.73 -22.99 15.33
N LEU A 653 -16.62 -22.27 15.34
CA LEU A 653 -16.58 -20.86 15.77
C LEU A 653 -17.16 -19.94 14.70
N ILE A 654 -16.76 -20.12 13.43
CA ILE A 654 -17.29 -19.37 12.27
C ILE A 654 -17.44 -20.36 11.09
N PRO A 655 -18.67 -20.50 10.51
CA PRO A 655 -18.92 -21.38 9.37
C PRO A 655 -18.00 -21.09 8.18
N HIS A 656 -17.66 -22.13 7.42
CA HIS A 656 -16.71 -22.05 6.31
C HIS A 656 -17.42 -21.88 4.96
N PRO A 657 -17.32 -20.71 4.28
CA PRO A 657 -18.12 -20.44 3.08
C PRO A 657 -17.70 -21.24 1.83
N MET A 658 -16.52 -21.85 1.83
CA MET A 658 -15.99 -22.58 0.67
C MET A 658 -16.38 -24.07 0.65
N PHE A 659 -17.08 -24.58 1.67
CA PHE A 659 -17.57 -25.95 1.71
C PHE A 659 -19.08 -26.04 1.48
N ARG A 660 -19.54 -27.20 1.01
CA ARG A 660 -20.97 -27.48 0.87
C ARG A 660 -21.60 -27.61 2.27
N ASP A 661 -22.87 -27.21 2.39
CA ASP A 661 -23.58 -27.21 3.67
C ASP A 661 -23.85 -28.64 4.19
N ASP A 662 -23.83 -29.64 3.31
CA ASP A 662 -24.06 -31.05 3.62
C ASP A 662 -22.76 -31.82 3.97
N ASP A 663 -21.61 -31.18 3.89
CA ASP A 663 -20.29 -31.73 4.22
C ASP A 663 -19.87 -31.22 5.61
#